data_bb4f2d8201888472fa3c206fc1870487
#
_entry.id   bb4f2d8201888472fa3c206fc1870487
#
_cell.length_a   1.000
_cell.length_b   1.000
_cell.length_c   1.000
_cell.angle_alpha   90.00
_cell.angle_beta   90.00
_cell.angle_gamma   90.00
#
_symmetry.space_group_name_H-M   'P 1'
#
loop_
_entity.id
_entity.type
_entity.pdbx_description
1 polymer ?
#
loop_
_entity_poly.entity_id
_entity_poly.type
_entity_poly.pdbx_seq_one_letter_code
_entity_poly.pdbx_strand_id
1 'polypeptide(L)'
;MSTSLRSKTLFQEYFSLQSQYEQKYGENTVVLMQIGKFYEIFSYPHPNTNKILGKASELCTILNMQLARNKNAADLSFTNPNMIGFPYTDNEQIYQRHINVLINNNYTVVRVDQDPNNPKSRSVSSIHSPGRPLVNEKPNSNFIISVYLYFNNDEINSIGLSVIDISIGNNFIYEISSDNHTIIEDCIQFIQCFNPTEIIINYESFNNSLITENSICQMFNITCNKVYFNTFTSFIKEFKNAEIQKTKLNNYFKLNNEYGALDILNLYKYYNATISYLILLEFLNEDNSILLDNIDHPHYFNQTDYFILEHNCISQLNILSNNVVYHSKFSSIFDVLNKTSTAMGFRLLQYRISRPIIKPKLLEHRYNIIKSFINSFDLYSPHLSNIIDLDRFHRQLFNNNISPKNISNLHSSYESISNLIRFMLKNPNNTINSLLPDKDDIKKFIEFRNDLRECFDFEVCSSISSFNYFEKSIFKLDYNNYYLKYNILPLIERIDGNYKSINNIAFLLNKIIVDNSNNSTNNSNKSFITVKQYNNDKEYYLECTNARAKILKNNIDIAKDYILTKNSSNTKITNENIKRFSKDIYNDRLNLVSHMQTLFSQKIEEYIRKYTDTCKKISKFIAEIDYFISCANVSSLYNYSCPTIDYDNSDKSKFSATDLRHPLIERINDNE
;
A
#
# COMPACT_ATOMS: atom_id res chain seq x y z
N MET A 1 41.35 -12.50 24.54
CA MET A 1 41.75 -11.18 24.04
C MET A 1 40.50 -10.48 23.61
N SER A 2 40.03 -9.53 24.35
CA SER A 2 38.80 -8.76 24.11
C SER A 2 39.10 -7.67 23.08
N THR A 3 38.62 -7.85 21.84
CA THR A 3 38.59 -6.77 20.87
C THR A 3 37.54 -5.77 21.28
N SER A 4 37.99 -4.61 21.75
CA SER A 4 37.17 -3.44 22.04
C SER A 4 36.35 -3.06 20.80
N LEU A 5 35.03 -3.19 20.88
CA LEU A 5 34.08 -2.60 19.95
C LEU A 5 34.25 -1.07 19.99
N ARG A 6 35.09 -0.51 19.10
CA ARG A 6 35.08 0.92 18.79
C ARG A 6 33.70 1.27 18.22
N SER A 7 32.98 2.18 18.87
CA SER A 7 31.73 2.72 18.31
C SER A 7 32.02 3.26 16.90
N LYS A 8 31.35 2.69 15.88
CA LYS A 8 31.45 3.19 14.51
C LYS A 8 30.98 4.65 14.48
N THR A 9 31.66 5.50 13.71
CA THR A 9 31.15 6.86 13.47
C THR A 9 29.86 6.78 12.63
N LEU A 10 28.98 7.79 12.73
CA LEU A 10 27.71 7.84 11.97
C LEU A 10 27.89 7.54 10.48
N PHE A 11 28.90 8.16 9.86
CA PHE A 11 29.16 7.96 8.43
C PHE A 11 29.73 6.56 8.12
N GLN A 12 30.49 5.96 9.05
CA GLN A 12 30.95 4.56 8.89
C GLN A 12 29.75 3.59 8.92
N GLU A 13 28.81 3.83 9.81
CA GLU A 13 27.57 3.05 9.90
C GLU A 13 26.76 3.21 8.61
N TYR A 14 26.52 4.46 8.15
CA TYR A 14 25.75 4.74 6.94
C TYR A 14 26.35 4.06 5.71
N PHE A 15 27.63 4.32 5.39
CA PHE A 15 28.24 3.76 4.20
C PHE A 15 28.44 2.24 4.25
N SER A 16 28.58 1.67 5.44
CA SER A 16 28.57 0.21 5.65
C SER A 16 27.20 -0.38 5.30
N LEU A 17 26.11 0.22 5.78
CA LEU A 17 24.75 -0.20 5.43
C LEU A 17 24.45 0.01 3.95
N GLN A 18 24.82 1.16 3.38
CA GLN A 18 24.62 1.45 1.96
C GLN A 18 25.31 0.39 1.09
N SER A 19 26.57 0.07 1.37
CA SER A 19 27.33 -0.95 0.62
C SER A 19 26.71 -2.36 0.79
N GLN A 20 26.28 -2.71 2.01
CA GLN A 20 25.66 -4.01 2.30
C GLN A 20 24.36 -4.19 1.49
N TYR A 21 23.51 -3.16 1.49
CA TYR A 21 22.22 -3.24 0.80
C TYR A 21 22.35 -3.07 -0.71
N GLU A 22 23.32 -2.30 -1.21
CA GLU A 22 23.65 -2.27 -2.64
C GLU A 22 24.13 -3.63 -3.16
N GLN A 23 24.93 -4.36 -2.40
CA GLN A 23 25.34 -5.72 -2.77
C GLN A 23 24.14 -6.68 -2.81
N LYS A 24 23.15 -6.48 -1.96
CA LYS A 24 21.98 -7.37 -1.85
C LYS A 24 20.90 -7.06 -2.88
N TYR A 25 20.58 -5.78 -3.09
CA TYR A 25 19.43 -5.34 -3.89
C TYR A 25 19.84 -4.60 -5.19
N GLY A 26 21.14 -4.56 -5.49
CA GLY A 26 21.67 -3.93 -6.70
C GLY A 26 21.97 -2.43 -6.54
N GLU A 27 22.57 -1.85 -7.58
CA GLU A 27 23.08 -0.47 -7.56
C GLU A 27 22.00 0.58 -7.28
N ASN A 28 20.76 0.34 -7.71
CA ASN A 28 19.64 1.24 -7.45
C ASN A 28 19.05 1.05 -6.02
N THR A 29 19.91 1.08 -5.01
CA THR A 29 19.54 0.98 -3.60
C THR A 29 19.98 2.22 -2.85
N VAL A 30 19.12 2.76 -2.00
CA VAL A 30 19.40 3.92 -1.17
C VAL A 30 19.02 3.68 0.28
N VAL A 31 19.92 4.01 1.18
CA VAL A 31 19.66 4.04 2.63
C VAL A 31 19.15 5.42 3.02
N LEU A 32 17.99 5.49 3.65
CA LEU A 32 17.44 6.67 4.30
C LEU A 32 17.68 6.55 5.81
N MET A 33 18.62 7.33 6.34
CA MET A 33 18.97 7.26 7.75
C MET A 33 18.33 8.40 8.53
N GLN A 34 17.59 8.08 9.57
CA GLN A 34 17.05 9.09 10.49
C GLN A 34 18.17 9.68 11.34
N ILE A 35 18.29 11.01 11.31
CA ILE A 35 19.21 11.79 12.13
C ILE A 35 18.43 12.94 12.78
N GLY A 36 18.07 12.76 14.04
CA GLY A 36 17.19 13.68 14.75
C GLY A 36 15.82 13.79 14.08
N LYS A 37 15.53 14.99 13.56
CA LYS A 37 14.24 15.28 12.90
C LYS A 37 14.29 15.21 11.37
N PHE A 38 15.29 14.56 10.79
CA PHE A 38 15.45 14.46 9.34
C PHE A 38 15.76 13.01 8.94
N TYR A 39 15.31 12.64 7.74
CA TYR A 39 15.87 11.53 6.98
C TYR A 39 16.92 12.10 6.04
N GLU A 40 18.12 11.55 6.10
CA GLU A 40 19.29 12.02 5.35
C GLU A 40 19.88 10.92 4.47
N ILE A 41 20.38 11.34 3.30
CA ILE A 41 21.10 10.53 2.33
C ILE A 41 22.46 11.18 2.11
N PHE A 42 23.53 10.38 2.07
CA PHE A 42 24.89 10.90 1.91
C PHE A 42 25.55 10.38 0.64
N SER A 43 26.54 11.12 0.18
CA SER A 43 27.47 10.65 -0.87
C SER A 43 28.82 11.34 -0.77
N TYR A 44 29.91 10.64 -1.13
CA TYR A 44 31.22 11.23 -1.28
C TYR A 44 32.05 10.44 -2.28
N PRO A 45 33.01 11.07 -3.02
CA PRO A 45 33.92 10.36 -3.90
C PRO A 45 34.98 9.62 -3.07
N HIS A 46 35.15 8.32 -3.34
CA HIS A 46 36.16 7.51 -2.66
C HIS A 46 37.56 7.93 -3.13
N PRO A 47 38.51 8.28 -2.25
CA PRO A 47 39.76 8.91 -2.61
C PRO A 47 40.66 8.07 -3.54
N ASN A 48 40.54 6.73 -3.45
CA ASN A 48 41.44 5.82 -4.21
C ASN A 48 40.84 5.29 -5.53
N THR A 49 39.49 5.37 -5.69
CA THR A 49 38.81 4.73 -6.83
C THR A 49 38.01 5.69 -7.68
N ASN A 50 37.92 6.96 -7.30
CA ASN A 50 36.99 7.99 -7.88
C ASN A 50 35.55 7.51 -7.99
N LYS A 51 35.17 6.36 -7.42
CA LYS A 51 33.80 5.89 -7.36
C LYS A 51 33.03 6.71 -6.31
N ILE A 52 31.87 7.22 -6.66
CA ILE A 52 30.99 7.91 -5.69
C ILE A 52 30.35 6.84 -4.81
N LEU A 53 30.57 6.93 -3.49
CA LEU A 53 29.89 6.11 -2.51
C LEU A 53 28.64 6.85 -2.03
N GLY A 54 27.52 6.12 -1.94
CA GLY A 54 26.21 6.67 -1.59
C GLY A 54 25.54 7.43 -2.74
N LYS A 55 24.31 7.87 -2.54
CA LYS A 55 23.39 8.29 -3.62
C LYS A 55 22.96 9.76 -3.57
N ALA A 56 23.40 10.58 -2.59
CA ALA A 56 22.92 11.96 -2.46
C ALA A 56 23.12 12.81 -3.71
N SER A 57 24.28 12.69 -4.37
CA SER A 57 24.60 13.47 -5.57
C SER A 57 23.75 13.09 -6.79
N GLU A 58 23.30 11.86 -6.88
CA GLU A 58 22.43 11.33 -7.93
C GLU A 58 20.96 11.72 -7.63
N LEU A 59 20.52 11.51 -6.38
CA LEU A 59 19.14 11.66 -5.99
C LEU A 59 18.71 13.12 -5.78
N CYS A 60 19.63 14.08 -5.63
CA CYS A 60 19.30 15.49 -5.50
C CYS A 60 18.46 15.99 -6.68
N THR A 61 18.73 15.54 -7.90
CA THR A 61 17.96 15.91 -9.11
C THR A 61 16.60 15.23 -9.13
N ILE A 62 16.55 13.93 -8.80
CA ILE A 62 15.32 13.12 -8.81
C ILE A 62 14.32 13.63 -7.76
N LEU A 63 14.82 13.97 -6.57
CA LEU A 63 14.00 14.47 -5.46
C LEU A 63 13.78 15.98 -5.49
N ASN A 64 14.39 16.67 -6.46
CA ASN A 64 14.38 18.14 -6.57
C ASN A 64 14.82 18.83 -5.26
N MET A 65 15.97 18.39 -4.72
CA MET A 65 16.54 18.87 -3.47
C MET A 65 17.90 19.53 -3.71
N GLN A 66 18.25 20.50 -2.86
CA GLN A 66 19.59 21.10 -2.90
C GLN A 66 20.60 20.19 -2.19
N LEU A 67 21.75 19.99 -2.83
CA LEU A 67 22.87 19.30 -2.24
C LEU A 67 23.54 20.21 -1.20
N ALA A 68 23.65 19.72 0.03
CA ALA A 68 24.24 20.44 1.16
C ALA A 68 25.44 19.70 1.74
N ARG A 69 26.14 20.32 2.68
CA ARG A 69 27.19 19.73 3.50
C ARG A 69 27.10 20.25 4.93
N ASN A 70 27.52 19.46 5.92
CA ASN A 70 27.52 19.91 7.32
C ASN A 70 28.43 21.13 7.55
N LYS A 71 29.57 21.16 6.84
CA LYS A 71 30.51 22.29 6.88
C LYS A 71 30.78 22.75 5.44
N ASN A 72 30.04 23.76 4.99
CA ASN A 72 30.15 24.28 3.60
C ASN A 72 31.55 24.80 3.25
N ALA A 73 32.31 25.32 4.23
CA ALA A 73 33.67 25.83 4.03
C ALA A 73 34.76 24.74 4.05
N ALA A 74 34.42 23.49 4.41
CA ALA A 74 35.40 22.39 4.47
C ALA A 74 35.33 21.55 3.21
N ASP A 75 36.46 20.93 2.84
CA ASP A 75 36.57 20.05 1.70
C ASP A 75 35.64 18.83 1.83
N LEU A 76 35.23 18.32 0.66
CA LEU A 76 34.45 17.11 0.57
C LEU A 76 35.27 15.90 1.01
N SER A 77 34.81 15.20 2.03
CA SER A 77 35.53 14.07 2.63
C SER A 77 34.56 13.06 3.22
N PHE A 78 35.08 11.91 3.64
CA PHE A 78 34.31 10.91 4.37
C PHE A 78 33.63 11.46 5.64
N THR A 79 34.27 12.42 6.34
CA THR A 79 33.73 13.05 7.56
C THR A 79 32.87 14.29 7.28
N ASN A 80 32.85 14.76 6.03
CA ASN A 80 32.02 15.87 5.55
C ASN A 80 31.46 15.54 4.15
N PRO A 81 30.59 14.51 4.02
CA PRO A 81 30.00 14.12 2.75
C PRO A 81 28.97 15.12 2.26
N ASN A 82 28.63 15.07 0.97
CA ASN A 82 27.44 15.68 0.44
C ASN A 82 26.21 15.03 1.06
N MET A 83 25.18 15.81 1.30
CA MET A 83 23.93 15.34 1.91
C MET A 83 22.70 15.97 1.24
N ILE A 84 21.62 15.23 1.20
CA ILE A 84 20.26 15.71 0.98
C ILE A 84 19.37 15.11 2.05
N GLY A 85 18.27 15.78 2.38
CA GLY A 85 17.38 15.27 3.41
C GLY A 85 16.06 16.02 3.46
N PHE A 86 15.08 15.39 4.11
CA PHE A 86 13.77 15.94 4.33
C PHE A 86 13.31 15.70 5.77
N PRO A 87 12.43 16.57 6.32
CA PRO A 87 12.06 16.49 7.71
C PRO A 87 11.25 15.20 8.01
N TYR A 88 11.60 14.58 9.13
CA TYR A 88 10.75 13.60 9.78
C TYR A 88 9.59 14.32 10.48
N THR A 89 8.37 13.97 10.12
CA THR A 89 7.15 14.48 10.74
C THR A 89 6.29 13.31 11.19
N ASP A 90 5.57 13.47 12.29
CA ASP A 90 4.64 12.44 12.81
C ASP A 90 3.54 12.09 11.79
N ASN A 91 3.25 13.01 10.89
CA ASN A 91 2.45 12.74 9.69
C ASN A 91 3.38 12.31 8.55
N GLU A 92 3.50 11.03 8.30
CA GLU A 92 4.41 10.42 7.31
C GLU A 92 4.20 10.85 5.85
N GLN A 93 3.33 11.81 5.55
CA GLN A 93 3.02 12.26 4.19
C GLN A 93 4.25 12.73 3.40
N ILE A 94 5.16 13.46 4.06
CA ILE A 94 6.40 13.92 3.41
C ILE A 94 7.27 12.72 3.06
N TYR A 95 7.42 11.79 4.00
CA TYR A 95 8.14 10.55 3.79
C TYR A 95 7.55 9.76 2.62
N GLN A 96 6.23 9.49 2.65
CA GLN A 96 5.53 8.76 1.60
C GLN A 96 5.73 9.37 0.21
N ARG A 97 5.64 10.69 0.10
CA ARG A 97 5.86 11.41 -1.16
C ARG A 97 7.25 11.15 -1.74
N HIS A 98 8.31 11.28 -0.93
CA HIS A 98 9.68 11.10 -1.42
C HIS A 98 9.99 9.65 -1.73
N ILE A 99 9.49 8.70 -0.91
CA ILE A 99 9.62 7.27 -1.18
C ILE A 99 8.95 6.88 -2.48
N ASN A 100 7.73 7.35 -2.74
CA ASN A 100 7.02 7.06 -3.99
C ASN A 100 7.78 7.57 -5.22
N VAL A 101 8.42 8.75 -5.13
CA VAL A 101 9.29 9.25 -6.21
C VAL A 101 10.47 8.31 -6.46
N LEU A 102 11.14 7.84 -5.40
CA LEU A 102 12.28 6.91 -5.52
C LEU A 102 11.85 5.56 -6.09
N ILE A 103 10.76 4.99 -5.58
CA ILE A 103 10.22 3.70 -6.06
C ILE A 103 9.81 3.78 -7.54
N ASN A 104 9.14 4.87 -7.95
CA ASN A 104 8.76 5.08 -9.34
C ASN A 104 9.96 5.25 -10.29
N ASN A 105 11.14 5.61 -9.75
CA ASN A 105 12.42 5.62 -10.47
C ASN A 105 13.24 4.32 -10.26
N ASN A 106 12.58 3.22 -9.88
CA ASN A 106 13.18 1.89 -9.69
C ASN A 106 14.24 1.79 -8.59
N TYR A 107 14.20 2.66 -7.55
CA TYR A 107 15.06 2.51 -6.39
C TYR A 107 14.46 1.57 -5.35
N THR A 108 15.34 0.80 -4.69
CA THR A 108 15.02 0.15 -3.41
C THR A 108 15.43 1.09 -2.29
N VAL A 109 14.53 1.36 -1.37
CA VAL A 109 14.71 2.31 -0.27
C VAL A 109 14.77 1.55 1.05
N VAL A 110 15.88 1.65 1.74
CA VAL A 110 16.10 1.03 3.06
C VAL A 110 15.94 2.11 4.13
N ARG A 111 14.88 2.03 4.91
CA ARG A 111 14.58 2.97 6.01
C ARG A 111 15.31 2.51 7.26
N VAL A 112 16.08 3.42 7.86
CA VAL A 112 16.85 3.20 9.09
C VAL A 112 16.42 4.22 10.12
N ASP A 113 15.71 3.77 11.16
CA ASP A 113 15.15 4.64 12.19
C ASP A 113 16.02 4.66 13.46
N GLN A 114 15.97 5.78 14.18
CA GLN A 114 16.58 5.92 15.50
C GLN A 114 15.71 5.25 16.57
N ASP A 115 16.36 4.59 17.52
CA ASP A 115 15.67 4.11 18.73
C ASP A 115 15.20 5.32 19.56
N PRO A 116 13.90 5.43 19.86
CA PRO A 116 13.35 6.52 20.68
C PRO A 116 14.01 6.62 22.07
N ASN A 117 14.45 5.49 22.64
CA ASN A 117 15.08 5.42 23.96
C ASN A 117 16.60 5.62 23.92
N ASN A 118 17.22 5.35 22.76
CA ASN A 118 18.66 5.49 22.58
C ASN A 118 18.98 6.09 21.20
N PRO A 119 19.02 7.42 21.05
CA PRO A 119 19.24 8.09 19.75
C PRO A 119 20.59 7.77 19.06
N LYS A 120 21.50 7.07 19.74
CA LYS A 120 22.74 6.58 19.13
C LYS A 120 22.58 5.21 18.48
N SER A 121 21.51 4.47 18.79
CA SER A 121 21.19 3.19 18.19
C SER A 121 20.26 3.39 17.01
N ARG A 122 20.49 2.66 15.94
CA ARG A 122 19.68 2.66 14.72
C ARG A 122 19.43 1.24 14.26
N SER A 123 18.27 1.01 13.69
CA SER A 123 17.91 -0.27 13.09
C SER A 123 17.17 -0.07 11.79
N VAL A 124 17.27 -1.03 10.88
CA VAL A 124 16.44 -1.06 9.69
C VAL A 124 15.01 -1.33 10.12
N SER A 125 14.10 -0.44 9.76
CA SER A 125 12.67 -0.51 10.13
C SER A 125 11.79 -1.03 9.00
N SER A 126 12.15 -0.73 7.75
CA SER A 126 11.42 -1.22 6.57
C SER A 126 12.25 -1.09 5.30
N ILE A 127 11.91 -1.91 4.30
CA ILE A 127 12.48 -1.83 2.94
C ILE A 127 11.33 -1.70 1.95
N HIS A 128 11.43 -0.72 1.06
CA HIS A 128 10.45 -0.44 0.02
C HIS A 128 11.08 -0.57 -1.35
N SER A 129 10.37 -1.19 -2.28
CA SER A 129 10.80 -1.40 -3.66
C SER A 129 9.61 -1.36 -4.61
N PRO A 130 9.81 -1.38 -5.93
CA PRO A 130 8.70 -1.42 -6.88
C PRO A 130 7.70 -2.55 -6.64
N GLY A 131 8.16 -3.73 -6.20
CA GLY A 131 7.29 -4.86 -5.80
C GLY A 131 6.70 -4.72 -4.40
N ARG A 132 7.27 -3.85 -3.56
CA ARG A 132 6.87 -3.61 -2.16
C ARG A 132 6.66 -2.13 -1.89
N PRO A 133 5.75 -1.45 -2.61
CA PRO A 133 5.52 -0.03 -2.44
C PRO A 133 4.84 0.29 -1.11
N LEU A 134 5.19 1.42 -0.51
CA LEU A 134 4.57 1.90 0.73
C LEU A 134 3.10 2.30 0.51
N VAL A 135 2.85 3.04 -0.56
CA VAL A 135 1.51 3.45 -1.00
C VAL A 135 1.40 3.19 -2.49
N ASN A 136 0.35 2.52 -2.88
CA ASN A 136 0.13 2.16 -4.27
C ASN A 136 -0.99 3.02 -4.85
N GLU A 137 -0.62 4.06 -5.58
CA GLU A 137 -1.56 4.99 -6.22
C GLU A 137 -2.04 4.48 -7.59
N LYS A 138 -1.25 3.60 -8.23
CA LYS A 138 -1.58 3.04 -9.55
C LYS A 138 -2.49 1.83 -9.41
N PRO A 139 -3.45 1.61 -10.33
CA PRO A 139 -4.33 0.44 -10.28
C PRO A 139 -3.63 -0.88 -10.59
N ASN A 140 -2.42 -0.85 -11.16
CA ASN A 140 -1.66 -2.02 -11.60
C ASN A 140 -1.31 -2.96 -10.45
N SER A 141 -1.18 -4.26 -10.76
CA SER A 141 -0.59 -5.24 -9.85
C SER A 141 0.92 -5.04 -9.74
N ASN A 142 1.49 -5.41 -8.57
CA ASN A 142 2.93 -5.35 -8.30
C ASN A 142 3.44 -6.76 -8.00
N PHE A 143 3.56 -7.56 -9.04
CA PHE A 143 4.01 -8.93 -8.90
C PHE A 143 5.51 -9.03 -8.67
N ILE A 144 5.89 -9.89 -7.73
CA ILE A 144 7.25 -10.37 -7.52
C ILE A 144 7.26 -11.85 -7.89
N ILE A 145 8.18 -12.27 -8.75
CA ILE A 145 8.34 -13.67 -9.16
C ILE A 145 9.61 -14.24 -8.54
N SER A 146 9.53 -15.45 -8.02
CA SER A 146 10.70 -16.27 -7.70
C SER A 146 10.80 -17.43 -8.69
N VAL A 147 12.00 -17.66 -9.21
CA VAL A 147 12.34 -18.73 -10.14
C VAL A 147 13.43 -19.58 -9.47
N TYR A 148 13.16 -20.87 -9.31
CA TYR A 148 14.15 -21.84 -8.87
C TYR A 148 14.46 -22.79 -10.02
N LEU A 149 15.70 -22.75 -10.51
CA LEU A 149 16.19 -23.59 -11.59
C LEU A 149 16.89 -24.82 -11.01
N TYR A 150 16.34 -26.00 -11.30
CA TYR A 150 16.99 -27.27 -10.95
C TYR A 150 17.65 -27.87 -12.17
N PHE A 151 18.98 -28.07 -12.09
CA PHE A 151 19.80 -28.58 -13.16
C PHE A 151 20.25 -30.02 -12.88
N ASN A 152 20.34 -30.79 -13.96
CA ASN A 152 20.96 -32.11 -13.97
C ASN A 152 21.88 -32.18 -15.21
N ASN A 153 23.17 -32.49 -15.01
CA ASN A 153 24.17 -32.54 -16.08
C ASN A 153 24.22 -31.27 -16.97
N ASP A 154 24.14 -30.09 -16.35
CA ASP A 154 24.14 -28.78 -17.02
C ASP A 154 22.91 -28.47 -17.91
N GLU A 155 21.91 -29.33 -17.90
CA GLU A 155 20.60 -29.07 -18.53
C GLU A 155 19.54 -28.74 -17.48
N ILE A 156 18.59 -27.86 -17.85
CA ILE A 156 17.44 -27.54 -16.98
C ILE A 156 16.52 -28.76 -16.93
N ASN A 157 16.44 -29.40 -15.77
CA ASN A 157 15.60 -30.57 -15.55
C ASN A 157 14.19 -30.20 -15.10
N SER A 158 14.08 -29.16 -14.26
CA SER A 158 12.79 -28.62 -13.83
C SER A 158 12.91 -27.18 -13.39
N ILE A 159 11.81 -26.45 -13.44
CA ILE A 159 11.70 -25.07 -12.98
C ILE A 159 10.56 -24.98 -11.97
N GLY A 160 10.89 -24.48 -10.79
CA GLY A 160 9.88 -24.09 -9.79
C GLY A 160 9.61 -22.60 -9.87
N LEU A 161 8.36 -22.22 -10.02
CA LEU A 161 7.92 -20.84 -10.16
C LEU A 161 6.94 -20.48 -9.06
N SER A 162 7.08 -19.28 -8.52
CA SER A 162 6.10 -18.71 -7.62
C SER A 162 5.97 -17.20 -7.85
N VAL A 163 4.79 -16.67 -7.65
CA VAL A 163 4.50 -15.25 -7.85
C VAL A 163 3.55 -14.75 -6.75
N ILE A 164 3.78 -13.53 -6.31
CA ILE A 164 2.91 -12.86 -5.34
C ILE A 164 2.74 -11.39 -5.67
N ASP A 165 1.53 -10.86 -5.49
CA ASP A 165 1.27 -9.44 -5.27
C ASP A 165 0.94 -9.22 -3.80
N ILE A 166 1.91 -8.69 -3.05
CA ILE A 166 1.79 -8.50 -1.61
C ILE A 166 0.70 -7.46 -1.25
N SER A 167 0.42 -6.52 -2.16
CA SER A 167 -0.55 -5.44 -1.93
C SER A 167 -2.00 -5.91 -1.93
N ILE A 168 -2.29 -7.04 -2.58
CA ILE A 168 -3.62 -7.67 -2.66
C ILE A 168 -3.65 -9.07 -2.04
N GLY A 169 -2.49 -9.70 -1.83
CA GLY A 169 -2.35 -11.03 -1.22
C GLY A 169 -2.49 -12.20 -2.19
N ASN A 170 -2.69 -11.96 -3.49
CA ASN A 170 -2.80 -13.01 -4.49
C ASN A 170 -1.45 -13.67 -4.77
N ASN A 171 -1.41 -14.99 -4.76
CA ASN A 171 -0.19 -15.73 -5.06
C ASN A 171 -0.47 -17.03 -5.83
N PHE A 172 0.49 -17.40 -6.69
CA PHE A 172 0.40 -18.59 -7.53
C PHE A 172 1.74 -19.32 -7.50
N ILE A 173 1.65 -20.63 -7.71
CA ILE A 173 2.79 -21.53 -7.90
C ILE A 173 2.64 -22.28 -9.21
N TYR A 174 3.77 -22.61 -9.82
CA TYR A 174 3.81 -23.44 -11.01
C TYR A 174 5.10 -24.26 -11.05
N GLU A 175 5.00 -25.52 -11.45
CA GLU A 175 6.15 -26.40 -11.65
C GLU A 175 6.16 -26.95 -13.06
N ILE A 176 7.32 -26.83 -13.71
CA ILE A 176 7.58 -27.30 -15.07
C ILE A 176 8.65 -28.38 -14.98
N SER A 177 8.44 -29.54 -15.60
CA SER A 177 9.38 -30.68 -15.60
C SER A 177 9.97 -30.95 -16.99
N SER A 178 11.10 -31.62 -17.02
CA SER A 178 11.86 -31.95 -18.24
C SER A 178 11.13 -32.83 -19.27
N ASP A 179 10.01 -33.43 -18.90
CA ASP A 179 9.17 -34.18 -19.83
C ASP A 179 8.45 -33.26 -20.83
N ASN A 180 8.46 -31.94 -20.57
CA ASN A 180 7.97 -30.93 -21.48
C ASN A 180 9.11 -30.39 -22.36
N HIS A 181 9.03 -30.60 -23.66
CA HIS A 181 9.95 -30.00 -24.64
C HIS A 181 9.94 -28.48 -24.66
N THR A 182 8.96 -27.84 -24.00
CA THR A 182 8.68 -26.40 -23.97
C THR A 182 9.04 -25.74 -22.62
N ILE A 183 9.91 -26.35 -21.80
CA ILE A 183 10.20 -25.90 -20.43
C ILE A 183 10.57 -24.40 -20.33
N ILE A 184 11.33 -23.91 -21.30
CA ILE A 184 11.75 -22.49 -21.36
C ILE A 184 10.56 -21.61 -21.78
N GLU A 185 9.78 -22.03 -22.77
CA GLU A 185 8.64 -21.29 -23.29
C GLU A 185 7.55 -21.15 -22.24
N ASP A 186 7.24 -22.22 -21.48
CA ASP A 186 6.30 -22.20 -20.39
C ASP A 186 6.73 -21.25 -19.25
N CYS A 187 8.04 -21.20 -18.96
CA CYS A 187 8.59 -20.26 -18.00
C CYS A 187 8.45 -18.81 -18.48
N ILE A 188 8.81 -18.53 -19.75
CA ILE A 188 8.66 -17.20 -20.36
C ILE A 188 7.20 -16.77 -20.31
N GLN A 189 6.28 -17.65 -20.67
CA GLN A 189 4.85 -17.36 -20.64
C GLN A 189 4.36 -17.01 -19.22
N PHE A 190 4.79 -17.77 -18.21
CA PHE A 190 4.47 -17.44 -16.81
C PHE A 190 4.94 -16.04 -16.43
N ILE A 191 6.21 -15.72 -16.72
CA ILE A 191 6.77 -14.40 -16.44
C ILE A 191 5.99 -13.29 -17.16
N GLN A 192 5.67 -13.48 -18.42
CA GLN A 192 4.94 -12.48 -19.23
C GLN A 192 3.49 -12.29 -18.78
N CYS A 193 2.81 -13.36 -18.35
CA CYS A 193 1.43 -13.29 -17.86
C CYS A 193 1.29 -12.36 -16.65
N PHE A 194 2.28 -12.34 -15.77
CA PHE A 194 2.24 -11.54 -14.55
C PHE A 194 2.94 -10.19 -14.70
N ASN A 195 3.80 -10.03 -15.73
CA ASN A 195 4.58 -8.80 -15.97
C ASN A 195 5.19 -8.25 -14.66
N PRO A 196 6.13 -8.97 -14.04
CA PRO A 196 6.60 -8.69 -12.70
C PRO A 196 7.40 -7.39 -12.62
N THR A 197 7.33 -6.74 -11.48
CA THR A 197 8.17 -5.58 -11.13
C THR A 197 9.55 -6.00 -10.65
N GLU A 198 9.65 -7.19 -10.05
CA GLU A 198 10.89 -7.78 -9.52
C GLU A 198 10.92 -9.29 -9.76
N ILE A 199 12.10 -9.81 -10.05
CA ILE A 199 12.33 -11.24 -10.26
C ILE A 199 13.52 -11.71 -9.40
N ILE A 200 13.33 -12.83 -8.70
CA ILE A 200 14.36 -13.50 -7.91
C ILE A 200 14.70 -14.81 -8.59
N ILE A 201 15.94 -14.99 -9.02
CA ILE A 201 16.39 -16.20 -9.68
C ILE A 201 17.41 -16.90 -8.80
N ASN A 202 17.13 -18.14 -8.44
CA ASN A 202 18.03 -18.96 -7.66
C ASN A 202 18.29 -20.28 -8.37
N TYR A 203 19.55 -20.68 -8.36
CA TYR A 203 20.02 -21.94 -8.92
C TYR A 203 21.22 -22.45 -8.12
N GLU A 204 21.46 -23.75 -8.17
CA GLU A 204 22.68 -24.31 -7.60
C GLU A 204 23.87 -24.08 -8.53
N SER A 205 25.06 -23.85 -7.94
CA SER A 205 26.26 -23.57 -8.71
C SER A 205 26.61 -24.72 -9.66
N PHE A 206 26.93 -24.38 -10.90
CA PHE A 206 27.38 -25.29 -11.93
C PHE A 206 28.90 -25.49 -11.89
N ASN A 207 29.34 -26.65 -12.39
CA ASN A 207 30.73 -26.87 -12.75
C ASN A 207 31.07 -26.17 -14.06
N ASN A 208 30.09 -25.61 -14.79
CA ASN A 208 30.30 -25.07 -16.14
C ASN A 208 30.24 -23.53 -16.10
N SER A 209 31.34 -22.87 -16.50
CA SER A 209 31.49 -21.41 -16.54
C SER A 209 30.70 -20.72 -17.65
N LEU A 210 29.89 -21.43 -18.42
CA LEU A 210 29.17 -20.92 -19.60
C LEU A 210 27.84 -20.25 -19.30
N ILE A 211 27.22 -20.55 -18.13
CA ILE A 211 25.92 -19.95 -17.76
C ILE A 211 26.18 -18.71 -16.91
N THR A 212 25.95 -17.55 -17.51
CA THR A 212 26.07 -16.25 -16.86
C THR A 212 24.68 -15.70 -16.53
N GLU A 213 24.58 -14.77 -15.58
CA GLU A 213 23.33 -14.07 -15.26
C GLU A 213 22.68 -13.43 -16.49
N ASN A 214 23.50 -12.85 -17.38
CA ASN A 214 23.02 -12.28 -18.64
C ASN A 214 22.47 -13.34 -19.58
N SER A 215 23.09 -14.53 -19.66
CA SER A 215 22.57 -15.62 -20.50
C SER A 215 21.22 -16.15 -19.98
N ILE A 216 21.01 -16.20 -18.67
CA ILE A 216 19.73 -16.55 -18.06
C ILE A 216 18.66 -15.49 -18.39
N CYS A 217 18.99 -14.20 -18.27
CA CYS A 217 18.07 -13.14 -18.65
C CYS A 217 17.65 -13.21 -20.12
N GLN A 218 18.61 -13.50 -21.01
CA GLN A 218 18.33 -13.67 -22.44
C GLN A 218 17.47 -14.92 -22.71
N MET A 219 17.79 -16.05 -22.07
CA MET A 219 17.08 -17.31 -22.24
C MET A 219 15.60 -17.19 -21.87
N PHE A 220 15.29 -16.51 -20.77
CA PHE A 220 13.92 -16.31 -20.31
C PHE A 220 13.30 -14.99 -20.77
N ASN A 221 13.96 -14.24 -21.66
CA ASN A 221 13.51 -12.94 -22.17
C ASN A 221 13.05 -11.98 -21.07
N ILE A 222 13.85 -11.86 -20.03
CA ILE A 222 13.53 -11.03 -18.88
C ILE A 222 13.76 -9.57 -19.22
N THR A 223 12.70 -8.77 -19.23
CA THR A 223 12.72 -7.31 -19.46
C THR A 223 12.56 -6.50 -18.18
N CYS A 224 12.42 -7.18 -17.05
CA CYS A 224 12.26 -6.54 -15.74
C CYS A 224 13.55 -5.80 -15.34
N ASN A 225 13.41 -4.59 -14.82
CA ASN A 225 14.52 -3.73 -14.41
C ASN A 225 15.20 -4.19 -13.11
N LYS A 226 14.56 -5.07 -12.33
CA LYS A 226 15.08 -5.59 -11.05
C LYS A 226 15.08 -7.10 -11.05
N VAL A 227 16.29 -7.65 -11.19
CA VAL A 227 16.53 -9.09 -11.11
C VAL A 227 17.59 -9.35 -10.04
N TYR A 228 17.27 -10.27 -9.12
CA TYR A 228 18.15 -10.68 -8.03
C TYR A 228 18.62 -12.11 -8.28
N PHE A 229 19.93 -12.31 -8.36
CA PHE A 229 20.50 -13.63 -8.60
C PHE A 229 21.10 -14.20 -7.32
N ASN A 230 20.81 -15.48 -7.07
CA ASN A 230 21.39 -16.29 -6.01
C ASN A 230 21.43 -15.64 -4.61
N THR A 231 20.48 -14.77 -4.32
CA THR A 231 20.41 -14.04 -3.05
C THR A 231 20.17 -14.97 -1.86
N PHE A 232 19.57 -16.15 -2.10
CA PHE A 232 19.10 -17.09 -1.08
C PHE A 232 19.72 -18.50 -1.20
N THR A 233 20.92 -18.64 -1.77
CA THR A 233 21.57 -19.94 -1.97
C THR A 233 21.79 -20.74 -0.68
N SER A 234 22.03 -20.05 0.45
CA SER A 234 22.15 -20.72 1.76
C SER A 234 20.88 -21.42 2.19
N PHE A 235 19.71 -20.85 1.90
CA PHE A 235 18.40 -21.39 2.23
C PHE A 235 17.96 -22.54 1.32
N ILE A 236 18.47 -22.63 0.08
CA ILE A 236 18.09 -23.68 -0.85
C ILE A 236 18.40 -25.08 -0.27
N LYS A 237 19.55 -25.24 0.38
CA LYS A 237 19.93 -26.50 1.01
C LYS A 237 18.99 -26.88 2.15
N GLU A 238 18.55 -25.90 2.93
CA GLU A 238 17.59 -26.11 4.01
C GLU A 238 16.20 -26.45 3.46
N PHE A 239 15.74 -25.74 2.43
CA PHE A 239 14.41 -25.92 1.83
C PHE A 239 14.26 -27.21 1.02
N LYS A 240 15.32 -27.97 0.78
CA LYS A 240 15.24 -29.35 0.28
C LYS A 240 14.71 -30.32 1.30
N ASN A 241 14.73 -29.99 2.59
CA ASN A 241 14.22 -30.81 3.66
C ASN A 241 12.72 -30.56 3.88
N ALA A 242 11.89 -31.61 3.68
CA ALA A 242 10.44 -31.53 3.82
C ALA A 242 9.97 -31.11 5.23
N GLU A 243 10.69 -31.48 6.30
CA GLU A 243 10.36 -31.07 7.67
C GLU A 243 10.60 -29.56 7.88
N ILE A 244 11.65 -29.02 7.26
CA ILE A 244 11.92 -27.57 7.30
C ILE A 244 10.84 -26.82 6.49
N GLN A 245 10.48 -27.33 5.29
CA GLN A 245 9.38 -26.76 4.50
C GLN A 245 8.09 -26.68 5.32
N LYS A 246 7.71 -27.81 5.95
CA LYS A 246 6.52 -27.89 6.81
C LYS A 246 6.56 -26.89 7.95
N THR A 247 7.68 -26.80 8.67
CA THR A 247 7.85 -25.90 9.80
C THR A 247 7.74 -24.44 9.37
N LYS A 248 8.42 -24.04 8.29
CA LYS A 248 8.37 -22.68 7.75
C LYS A 248 6.95 -22.32 7.29
N LEU A 249 6.30 -23.18 6.51
CA LEU A 249 4.93 -22.93 6.03
C LEU A 249 3.92 -22.85 7.19
N ASN A 250 4.05 -23.73 8.22
CA ASN A 250 3.23 -23.64 9.42
C ASN A 250 3.36 -22.27 10.10
N ASN A 251 4.58 -21.73 10.18
CA ASN A 251 4.83 -20.42 10.80
C ASN A 251 4.20 -19.29 9.97
N TYR A 252 4.39 -19.28 8.65
CA TYR A 252 3.85 -18.22 7.77
C TYR A 252 2.32 -18.21 7.73
N PHE A 253 1.70 -19.40 7.66
CA PHE A 253 0.25 -19.54 7.55
C PHE A 253 -0.44 -19.75 8.91
N LYS A 254 0.33 -19.74 10.01
CA LYS A 254 -0.19 -19.95 11.39
C LYS A 254 -1.07 -21.21 11.50
N LEU A 255 -0.65 -22.29 10.83
CA LEU A 255 -1.38 -23.56 10.80
C LEU A 255 -1.03 -24.41 12.03
N ASN A 256 -2.00 -24.66 12.90
CA ASN A 256 -1.83 -25.46 14.13
C ASN A 256 -2.54 -26.82 14.02
N ASN A 257 -2.62 -27.40 12.82
CA ASN A 257 -3.37 -28.62 12.58
C ASN A 257 -2.47 -29.87 12.59
N GLU A 258 -3.07 -31.04 12.85
CA GLU A 258 -2.43 -32.35 12.76
C GLU A 258 -1.98 -32.69 11.32
N TYR A 259 -2.67 -32.12 10.30
CA TYR A 259 -2.28 -32.23 8.90
C TYR A 259 -1.11 -31.31 8.61
N GLY A 260 -0.15 -31.78 7.81
CA GLY A 260 1.02 -30.99 7.43
C GLY A 260 0.64 -29.78 6.57
N ALA A 261 1.37 -28.66 6.71
CA ALA A 261 1.16 -27.48 5.89
C ALA A 261 1.22 -27.76 4.37
N LEU A 262 2.09 -28.71 3.97
CA LEU A 262 2.22 -29.12 2.57
C LEU A 262 0.93 -29.74 2.00
N ASP A 263 0.17 -30.47 2.84
CA ASP A 263 -1.10 -31.08 2.43
C ASP A 263 -2.22 -30.03 2.37
N ILE A 264 -2.32 -29.18 3.39
CA ILE A 264 -3.35 -28.12 3.46
C ILE A 264 -3.20 -27.14 2.30
N LEU A 265 -1.97 -26.79 1.95
CA LEU A 265 -1.65 -25.86 0.86
C LEU A 265 -1.56 -26.54 -0.51
N ASN A 266 -1.76 -27.88 -0.58
CA ASN A 266 -1.61 -28.69 -1.79
C ASN A 266 -0.23 -28.59 -2.46
N LEU A 267 0.83 -28.39 -1.68
CA LEU A 267 2.20 -28.19 -2.16
C LEU A 267 3.01 -29.48 -2.32
N TYR A 268 2.58 -30.58 -1.71
CA TYR A 268 3.31 -31.85 -1.67
C TYR A 268 3.65 -32.43 -3.04
N LYS A 269 2.91 -32.06 -4.10
CA LYS A 269 3.13 -32.52 -5.48
C LYS A 269 4.14 -31.67 -6.25
N TYR A 270 4.49 -30.50 -5.74
CA TYR A 270 5.23 -29.46 -6.47
C TYR A 270 6.50 -29.07 -5.72
N TYR A 271 7.47 -29.99 -5.73
CA TYR A 271 8.67 -29.87 -4.90
C TYR A 271 9.51 -28.61 -5.21
N ASN A 272 9.82 -28.37 -6.49
CA ASN A 272 10.64 -27.23 -6.90
C ASN A 272 9.86 -25.91 -6.82
N ALA A 273 8.57 -25.92 -7.10
CA ALA A 273 7.70 -24.78 -6.88
C ALA A 273 7.57 -24.43 -5.39
N THR A 274 7.58 -25.42 -4.50
CA THR A 274 7.58 -25.20 -3.05
C THR A 274 8.87 -24.53 -2.59
N ILE A 275 10.03 -24.94 -3.11
CA ILE A 275 11.32 -24.28 -2.84
C ILE A 275 11.27 -22.82 -3.32
N SER A 276 10.84 -22.60 -4.55
CA SER A 276 10.67 -21.24 -5.11
C SER A 276 9.75 -20.39 -4.24
N TYR A 277 8.64 -20.96 -3.78
CA TYR A 277 7.68 -20.27 -2.94
C TYR A 277 8.24 -19.89 -1.56
N LEU A 278 8.97 -20.81 -0.93
CA LEU A 278 9.66 -20.51 0.33
C LEU A 278 10.72 -19.43 0.19
N ILE A 279 11.49 -19.43 -0.91
CA ILE A 279 12.45 -18.36 -1.23
C ILE A 279 11.71 -17.01 -1.33
N LEU A 280 10.58 -16.99 -2.02
CA LEU A 280 9.75 -15.79 -2.17
C LEU A 280 9.24 -15.27 -0.81
N LEU A 281 8.76 -16.17 0.05
CA LEU A 281 8.29 -15.81 1.39
C LEU A 281 9.44 -15.31 2.28
N GLU A 282 10.63 -15.92 2.24
CA GLU A 282 11.81 -15.44 2.98
C GLU A 282 12.27 -14.06 2.49
N PHE A 283 12.29 -13.84 1.17
CA PHE A 283 12.60 -12.53 0.61
C PHE A 283 11.67 -11.43 1.14
N LEU A 284 10.39 -11.75 1.30
CA LEU A 284 9.39 -10.81 1.83
C LEU A 284 9.47 -10.67 3.36
N ASN A 285 9.85 -11.74 4.06
CA ASN A 285 9.92 -11.77 5.52
C ASN A 285 11.13 -11.02 6.08
N GLU A 286 12.24 -10.95 5.36
CA GLU A 286 13.46 -10.27 5.82
C GLU A 286 13.22 -8.80 6.20
N ASP A 287 12.22 -8.17 5.61
CA ASP A 287 12.01 -6.75 5.71
C ASP A 287 10.85 -6.36 6.63
N ASN A 288 9.82 -7.19 6.71
CA ASN A 288 8.66 -6.92 7.57
C ASN A 288 7.73 -8.15 7.63
N SER A 289 7.76 -8.90 8.70
CA SER A 289 6.90 -10.08 8.90
C SER A 289 5.40 -9.77 8.80
N ILE A 290 4.99 -8.54 9.08
CA ILE A 290 3.59 -8.08 9.00
C ILE A 290 3.05 -8.17 7.57
N LEU A 291 3.91 -8.02 6.55
CA LEU A 291 3.48 -8.12 5.15
C LEU A 291 2.96 -9.51 4.77
N LEU A 292 3.43 -10.54 5.46
CA LEU A 292 3.04 -11.93 5.22
C LEU A 292 1.82 -12.39 6.02
N ASP A 293 1.34 -11.59 6.97
CA ASP A 293 0.16 -11.93 7.76
C ASP A 293 -1.08 -12.08 6.86
N ASN A 294 -1.86 -13.14 7.10
CA ASN A 294 -3.11 -13.43 6.40
C ASN A 294 -3.00 -13.45 4.86
N ILE A 295 -1.88 -13.96 4.31
CA ILE A 295 -1.73 -14.23 2.88
C ILE A 295 -2.71 -15.35 2.47
N ASP A 296 -3.23 -15.27 1.24
CA ASP A 296 -4.04 -16.33 0.66
C ASP A 296 -3.23 -17.60 0.44
N HIS A 297 -3.90 -18.75 0.49
CA HIS A 297 -3.26 -20.00 0.08
C HIS A 297 -2.79 -19.90 -1.37
N PRO A 298 -1.62 -20.46 -1.72
CA PRO A 298 -1.13 -20.40 -3.10
C PRO A 298 -2.04 -21.19 -4.03
N HIS A 299 -2.34 -20.59 -5.17
CA HIS A 299 -3.10 -21.24 -6.24
C HIS A 299 -2.15 -21.86 -7.25
N TYR A 300 -2.47 -23.08 -7.71
CA TYR A 300 -1.73 -23.64 -8.82
C TYR A 300 -2.08 -22.93 -10.14
N PHE A 301 -1.06 -22.49 -10.86
CA PHE A 301 -1.23 -21.84 -12.13
C PHE A 301 -1.63 -22.85 -13.22
N ASN A 302 -2.86 -22.79 -13.69
CA ASN A 302 -3.37 -23.70 -14.70
C ASN A 302 -3.30 -23.05 -16.10
N GLN A 303 -2.60 -23.67 -17.02
CA GLN A 303 -2.49 -23.23 -18.41
C GLN A 303 -3.51 -23.87 -19.35
N THR A 304 -4.08 -25.04 -19.01
CA THR A 304 -4.88 -25.86 -19.91
C THR A 304 -6.15 -25.20 -20.42
N ASP A 305 -6.64 -24.18 -19.73
CA ASP A 305 -7.89 -23.48 -20.07
C ASP A 305 -7.66 -22.20 -20.90
N TYR A 306 -6.41 -21.88 -21.21
CA TYR A 306 -6.02 -20.61 -21.81
C TYR A 306 -5.22 -20.81 -23.08
N PHE A 307 -5.37 -19.87 -24.01
CA PHE A 307 -4.57 -19.82 -25.22
C PHE A 307 -3.15 -19.38 -24.88
N ILE A 308 -2.17 -20.09 -25.42
CA ILE A 308 -0.76 -19.76 -25.25
C ILE A 308 -0.41 -18.62 -26.21
N LEU A 309 -0.09 -17.46 -25.66
CA LEU A 309 0.50 -16.36 -26.40
C LEU A 309 2.01 -16.58 -26.43
N GLU A 310 2.54 -16.85 -27.60
CA GLU A 310 3.99 -17.02 -27.76
C GLU A 310 4.77 -15.75 -27.35
N HIS A 311 6.02 -15.97 -27.02
CA HIS A 311 7.00 -15.07 -26.48
C HIS A 311 6.93 -13.60 -26.94
N ASN A 312 6.77 -13.34 -28.24
CA ASN A 312 6.76 -11.97 -28.76
C ASN A 312 5.34 -11.42 -29.03
N CYS A 313 4.28 -12.23 -28.91
CA CYS A 313 2.93 -11.81 -29.25
C CYS A 313 2.46 -10.59 -28.49
N ILE A 314 2.69 -10.56 -27.17
CA ILE A 314 2.22 -9.46 -26.31
C ILE A 314 2.88 -8.14 -26.71
N SER A 315 4.18 -8.16 -27.03
CA SER A 315 4.94 -6.97 -27.42
C SER A 315 4.72 -6.57 -28.89
N GLN A 316 4.72 -7.51 -29.83
CA GLN A 316 4.60 -7.22 -31.26
C GLN A 316 3.18 -6.79 -31.64
N LEU A 317 2.16 -7.34 -30.97
CA LEU A 317 0.77 -6.94 -31.19
C LEU A 317 0.35 -5.76 -30.29
N ASN A 318 1.29 -5.18 -29.52
CA ASN A 318 1.02 -4.11 -28.57
C ASN A 318 -0.22 -4.43 -27.69
N ILE A 319 -0.29 -5.65 -27.15
CA ILE A 319 -1.43 -6.06 -26.32
C ILE A 319 -1.46 -5.28 -25.02
N LEU A 320 -0.31 -5.17 -24.33
CA LEU A 320 -0.09 -4.35 -23.15
C LEU A 320 0.95 -3.26 -23.45
N SER A 321 0.79 -2.07 -22.86
CA SER A 321 1.76 -1.01 -23.00
C SER A 321 3.06 -1.40 -22.31
N ASN A 322 4.14 -1.54 -23.06
CA ASN A 322 5.48 -1.52 -22.51
C ASN A 322 5.79 -0.08 -22.07
N ASN A 323 6.41 0.11 -20.91
CA ASN A 323 6.73 1.42 -20.31
C ASN A 323 7.63 2.33 -21.17
N VAL A 324 7.77 2.11 -22.46
CA VAL A 324 8.60 2.83 -23.41
C VAL A 324 7.78 3.83 -24.22
N VAL A 325 7.77 5.08 -23.73
CA VAL A 325 7.86 6.32 -24.54
C VAL A 325 6.88 6.48 -25.72
N TYR A 326 5.59 6.28 -25.54
CA TYR A 326 4.63 6.98 -26.41
C TYR A 326 3.56 7.63 -25.53
N HIS A 327 3.57 8.94 -25.45
CA HIS A 327 2.54 9.77 -24.79
C HIS A 327 1.22 9.82 -25.59
N SER A 328 0.94 8.81 -26.40
CA SER A 328 -0.35 8.69 -27.08
C SER A 328 -1.38 8.09 -26.15
N LYS A 329 -2.61 8.59 -26.22
CA LYS A 329 -3.75 8.10 -25.43
C LYS A 329 -4.01 6.60 -25.64
N PHE A 330 -3.59 6.05 -26.77
CA PHE A 330 -3.74 4.65 -27.16
C PHE A 330 -2.40 4.09 -27.61
N SER A 331 -1.65 3.52 -26.69
CA SER A 331 -0.36 2.88 -26.97
C SER A 331 -0.46 1.35 -27.07
N SER A 332 -1.57 0.77 -26.62
CA SER A 332 -1.80 -0.67 -26.62
C SER A 332 -3.28 -1.01 -26.86
N ILE A 333 -3.54 -2.29 -27.18
CA ILE A 333 -4.91 -2.82 -27.24
C ILE A 333 -5.60 -2.67 -25.90
N PHE A 334 -4.87 -2.88 -24.81
CA PHE A 334 -5.39 -2.66 -23.46
C PHE A 334 -5.90 -1.23 -23.27
N ASP A 335 -5.15 -0.21 -23.71
CA ASP A 335 -5.55 1.20 -23.56
C ASP A 335 -6.84 1.53 -24.34
N VAL A 336 -7.02 0.88 -25.51
CA VAL A 336 -8.26 1.01 -26.29
C VAL A 336 -9.43 0.40 -25.55
N LEU A 337 -9.25 -0.78 -24.97
CA LEU A 337 -10.32 -1.57 -24.32
C LEU A 337 -10.62 -1.13 -22.89
N ASN A 338 -9.72 -0.39 -22.25
CA ASN A 338 -9.87 -0.01 -20.86
C ASN A 338 -10.82 1.18 -20.68
N LYS A 339 -12.03 0.88 -20.22
CA LYS A 339 -13.04 1.83 -19.72
C LYS A 339 -13.50 1.45 -18.31
N THR A 340 -12.65 0.75 -17.56
CA THR A 340 -12.95 0.36 -16.19
C THR A 340 -12.97 1.57 -15.27
N SER A 341 -13.84 1.55 -14.27
CA SER A 341 -14.01 2.59 -13.27
C SER A 341 -13.29 2.25 -11.97
N THR A 342 -12.97 0.97 -11.74
CA THR A 342 -12.36 0.47 -10.49
C THR A 342 -11.01 -0.17 -10.75
N ALA A 343 -10.13 -0.13 -9.74
CA ALA A 343 -8.82 -0.79 -9.82
C ALA A 343 -8.94 -2.31 -9.96
N MET A 344 -9.96 -2.93 -9.35
CA MET A 344 -10.23 -4.36 -9.47
C MET A 344 -10.60 -4.75 -10.90
N GLY A 345 -11.51 -3.98 -11.53
CA GLY A 345 -11.89 -4.17 -12.94
C GLY A 345 -10.70 -3.99 -13.88
N PHE A 346 -9.86 -2.98 -13.64
CA PHE A 346 -8.63 -2.73 -14.39
C PHE A 346 -7.70 -3.95 -14.37
N ARG A 347 -7.39 -4.48 -13.17
CA ARG A 347 -6.53 -5.66 -13.02
C ARG A 347 -7.13 -6.90 -13.69
N LEU A 348 -8.44 -7.09 -13.56
CA LEU A 348 -9.13 -8.23 -14.19
C LEU A 348 -9.10 -8.13 -15.71
N LEU A 349 -9.31 -6.95 -16.29
CA LEU A 349 -9.22 -6.72 -17.73
C LEU A 349 -7.80 -7.02 -18.24
N GLN A 350 -6.76 -6.50 -17.55
CA GLN A 350 -5.37 -6.74 -17.91
C GLN A 350 -5.02 -8.24 -17.87
N TYR A 351 -5.45 -8.94 -16.83
CA TYR A 351 -5.24 -10.38 -16.67
C TYR A 351 -5.94 -11.19 -17.76
N ARG A 352 -7.17 -10.81 -18.16
CA ARG A 352 -7.95 -11.52 -19.17
C ARG A 352 -7.46 -11.29 -20.59
N ILE A 353 -6.92 -10.13 -20.89
CA ILE A 353 -6.32 -9.84 -22.21
C ILE A 353 -5.01 -10.59 -22.40
N SER A 354 -4.17 -10.66 -21.37
CA SER A 354 -2.91 -11.41 -21.43
C SER A 354 -3.11 -12.93 -21.42
N ARG A 355 -4.30 -13.42 -21.04
CA ARG A 355 -4.65 -14.85 -20.97
C ARG A 355 -6.00 -15.13 -21.60
N PRO A 356 -6.09 -15.14 -22.94
CA PRO A 356 -7.32 -15.47 -23.63
C PRO A 356 -7.80 -16.90 -23.32
N ILE A 357 -9.07 -17.06 -23.00
CA ILE A 357 -9.65 -18.36 -22.67
C ILE A 357 -9.97 -19.14 -23.93
N ILE A 358 -9.73 -20.46 -23.91
CA ILE A 358 -10.00 -21.34 -25.06
C ILE A 358 -11.33 -22.09 -24.96
N LYS A 359 -11.98 -22.11 -23.79
CA LYS A 359 -13.24 -22.84 -23.58
C LYS A 359 -14.43 -22.13 -24.24
N PRO A 360 -15.02 -22.67 -25.31
CA PRO A 360 -16.05 -21.97 -26.08
C PRO A 360 -17.29 -21.62 -25.24
N LYS A 361 -17.76 -22.53 -24.40
CA LYS A 361 -18.95 -22.30 -23.54
C LYS A 361 -18.76 -21.12 -22.57
N LEU A 362 -17.54 -20.93 -22.06
CA LEU A 362 -17.24 -19.80 -21.19
C LEU A 362 -17.11 -18.50 -21.96
N LEU A 363 -16.59 -18.54 -23.20
CA LEU A 363 -16.55 -17.37 -24.09
C LEU A 363 -17.97 -16.93 -24.46
N GLU A 364 -18.83 -17.84 -24.86
CA GLU A 364 -20.24 -17.54 -25.18
C GLU A 364 -20.98 -16.97 -23.98
N HIS A 365 -20.73 -17.52 -22.77
CA HIS A 365 -21.32 -16.99 -21.56
C HIS A 365 -20.88 -15.53 -21.34
N ARG A 366 -19.57 -15.22 -21.49
CA ARG A 366 -19.06 -13.84 -21.41
C ARG A 366 -19.68 -12.93 -22.47
N TYR A 367 -19.78 -13.38 -23.71
CA TYR A 367 -20.40 -12.61 -24.78
C TYR A 367 -21.87 -12.30 -24.51
N ASN A 368 -22.62 -13.26 -23.96
CA ASN A 368 -24.02 -13.06 -23.60
C ASN A 368 -24.17 -12.01 -22.47
N ILE A 369 -23.27 -12.00 -21.49
CA ILE A 369 -23.26 -10.96 -20.45
C ILE A 369 -22.96 -9.59 -21.08
N ILE A 370 -21.92 -9.48 -21.95
CA ILE A 370 -21.58 -8.23 -22.63
C ILE A 370 -22.78 -7.72 -23.45
N LYS A 371 -23.43 -8.58 -24.25
CA LYS A 371 -24.63 -8.24 -25.02
C LYS A 371 -25.74 -7.69 -24.12
N SER A 372 -25.91 -8.27 -22.92
CA SER A 372 -26.94 -7.82 -21.98
C SER A 372 -26.63 -6.42 -21.40
N PHE A 373 -25.37 -6.01 -21.37
CA PHE A 373 -24.97 -4.69 -20.89
C PHE A 373 -24.96 -3.61 -21.97
N ILE A 374 -24.84 -3.92 -23.28
CA ILE A 374 -24.64 -2.94 -24.38
C ILE A 374 -25.62 -1.76 -24.32
N ASN A 375 -26.90 -2.02 -24.03
CA ASN A 375 -27.94 -0.98 -23.99
C ASN A 375 -28.22 -0.43 -22.59
N SER A 376 -27.45 -0.84 -21.58
CA SER A 376 -27.76 -0.51 -20.18
C SER A 376 -26.54 -0.19 -19.32
N PHE A 377 -25.32 -0.26 -19.84
CA PHE A 377 -24.10 -0.05 -19.04
C PHE A 377 -24.06 1.33 -18.35
N ASP A 378 -24.63 2.37 -18.98
CA ASP A 378 -24.71 3.72 -18.40
C ASP A 378 -25.53 3.78 -17.10
N LEU A 379 -26.46 2.83 -16.90
CA LEU A 379 -27.25 2.75 -15.67
C LEU A 379 -26.45 2.17 -14.48
N TYR A 380 -25.44 1.36 -14.77
CA TYR A 380 -24.60 0.69 -13.75
C TYR A 380 -23.32 1.46 -13.44
N SER A 381 -22.72 2.12 -14.43
CA SER A 381 -21.44 2.84 -14.31
C SER A 381 -21.39 3.85 -13.15
N PRO A 382 -22.43 4.66 -12.86
CA PRO A 382 -22.39 5.63 -11.77
C PRO A 382 -22.22 5.01 -10.38
N HIS A 383 -22.63 3.75 -10.21
CA HIS A 383 -22.47 3.03 -8.95
C HIS A 383 -21.03 2.58 -8.69
N LEU A 384 -20.18 2.52 -9.74
CA LEU A 384 -18.79 2.06 -9.65
C LEU A 384 -17.80 3.21 -9.41
N SER A 385 -18.13 4.44 -9.80
CA SER A 385 -17.21 5.58 -9.83
C SER A 385 -16.60 5.95 -8.47
N ASN A 386 -17.29 5.66 -7.37
CA ASN A 386 -16.88 6.01 -6.02
C ASN A 386 -16.35 4.82 -5.21
N ILE A 387 -16.10 3.68 -5.87
CA ILE A 387 -15.58 2.49 -5.20
C ILE A 387 -14.05 2.57 -5.18
N ILE A 388 -13.49 2.53 -3.96
CA ILE A 388 -12.04 2.48 -3.75
C ILE A 388 -11.47 1.12 -4.17
N ASP A 389 -10.14 0.99 -4.19
CA ASP A 389 -9.47 -0.29 -4.41
C ASP A 389 -9.73 -1.26 -3.24
N LEU A 390 -10.81 -2.03 -3.34
CA LEU A 390 -11.26 -2.94 -2.28
C LEU A 390 -10.23 -4.02 -1.97
N ASP A 391 -9.53 -4.57 -2.98
CA ASP A 391 -8.55 -5.63 -2.75
C ASP A 391 -7.45 -5.16 -1.82
N ARG A 392 -6.89 -3.97 -2.10
CA ARG A 392 -5.84 -3.36 -1.28
C ARG A 392 -6.36 -2.94 0.09
N PHE A 393 -7.56 -2.37 0.15
CA PHE A 393 -8.18 -2.00 1.42
C PHE A 393 -8.49 -3.19 2.31
N HIS A 394 -9.05 -4.25 1.74
CA HIS A 394 -9.27 -5.49 2.48
C HIS A 394 -7.97 -6.09 2.95
N ARG A 395 -6.91 -6.03 2.13
CA ARG A 395 -5.57 -6.47 2.53
C ARG A 395 -5.01 -5.65 3.70
N GLN A 396 -5.13 -4.33 3.66
CA GLN A 396 -4.75 -3.46 4.78
C GLN A 396 -5.58 -3.76 6.04
N LEU A 397 -6.89 -3.99 5.87
CA LEU A 397 -7.78 -4.41 6.96
C LEU A 397 -7.30 -5.72 7.58
N PHE A 398 -7.01 -6.74 6.77
CA PHE A 398 -6.57 -8.06 7.24
C PHE A 398 -5.20 -8.03 7.93
N ASN A 399 -4.35 -7.07 7.60
CA ASN A 399 -3.07 -6.85 8.26
C ASN A 399 -3.16 -5.91 9.48
N ASN A 400 -4.38 -5.52 9.88
CA ASN A 400 -4.62 -4.55 10.95
C ASN A 400 -3.86 -3.22 10.75
N ASN A 401 -3.61 -2.86 9.47
CA ASN A 401 -2.90 -1.64 9.06
C ASN A 401 -3.85 -0.67 8.35
N ILE A 402 -4.90 -0.27 9.06
CA ILE A 402 -5.95 0.60 8.53
C ILE A 402 -6.20 1.77 9.48
N SER A 403 -6.39 2.97 8.93
CA SER A 403 -6.72 4.17 9.71
C SER A 403 -8.23 4.37 9.84
N PRO A 404 -8.70 5.18 10.80
CA PRO A 404 -10.12 5.56 10.89
C PRO A 404 -10.65 6.18 9.60
N LYS A 405 -9.87 7.05 8.93
CA LYS A 405 -10.23 7.63 7.62
C LYS A 405 -10.50 6.55 6.58
N ASN A 406 -9.69 5.49 6.58
CA ASN A 406 -9.85 4.38 5.67
C ASN A 406 -11.17 3.64 5.91
N ILE A 407 -11.61 3.47 7.15
CA ILE A 407 -12.93 2.89 7.49
C ILE A 407 -14.07 3.74 6.93
N SER A 408 -13.97 5.07 7.02
CA SER A 408 -14.98 5.97 6.43
C SER A 408 -15.08 5.81 4.91
N ASN A 409 -13.92 5.72 4.21
CA ASN A 409 -13.87 5.50 2.77
C ASN A 409 -14.44 4.12 2.38
N LEU A 410 -14.12 3.08 3.16
CA LEU A 410 -14.66 1.73 2.96
C LEU A 410 -16.18 1.71 3.09
N HIS A 411 -16.73 2.36 4.12
CA HIS A 411 -18.17 2.47 4.30
C HIS A 411 -18.84 3.17 3.11
N SER A 412 -18.29 4.28 2.61
CA SER A 412 -18.83 4.99 1.45
C SER A 412 -18.88 4.09 0.20
N SER A 413 -17.83 3.28 -0.01
CA SER A 413 -17.79 2.28 -1.09
C SER A 413 -18.84 1.18 -0.89
N TYR A 414 -19.03 0.71 0.34
CA TYR A 414 -20.05 -0.31 0.66
C TYR A 414 -21.47 0.20 0.48
N GLU A 415 -21.74 1.48 0.72
CA GLU A 415 -23.03 2.09 0.39
C GLU A 415 -23.27 2.09 -1.14
N SER A 416 -22.25 2.46 -1.94
CA SER A 416 -22.34 2.40 -3.41
C SER A 416 -22.61 0.97 -3.91
N ILE A 417 -21.91 -0.02 -3.36
CA ILE A 417 -22.10 -1.45 -3.68
C ILE A 417 -23.51 -1.92 -3.29
N SER A 418 -23.97 -1.54 -2.10
CA SER A 418 -25.32 -1.89 -1.66
C SER A 418 -26.41 -1.30 -2.56
N ASN A 419 -26.18 -0.07 -3.06
CA ASN A 419 -27.09 0.56 -4.01
C ASN A 419 -27.07 -0.16 -5.38
N LEU A 420 -25.88 -0.59 -5.85
CA LEU A 420 -25.73 -1.40 -7.05
C LEU A 420 -26.46 -2.75 -6.93
N ILE A 421 -26.25 -3.50 -5.86
CA ILE A 421 -26.95 -4.77 -5.61
C ILE A 421 -28.48 -4.56 -5.58
N ARG A 422 -28.92 -3.52 -4.88
CA ARG A 422 -30.37 -3.19 -4.81
C ARG A 422 -30.93 -2.82 -6.18
N PHE A 423 -30.18 -2.07 -6.99
CA PHE A 423 -30.55 -1.71 -8.36
C PHE A 423 -30.69 -2.96 -9.24
N MET A 424 -29.72 -3.89 -9.18
CA MET A 424 -29.75 -5.15 -9.92
C MET A 424 -30.95 -6.03 -9.54
N LEU A 425 -31.25 -6.14 -8.24
CA LEU A 425 -32.39 -6.92 -7.76
C LEU A 425 -33.74 -6.32 -8.16
N LYS A 426 -33.84 -4.98 -8.29
CA LYS A 426 -35.06 -4.31 -8.76
C LYS A 426 -35.27 -4.41 -10.28
N ASN A 427 -34.21 -4.55 -11.03
CA ASN A 427 -34.23 -4.64 -12.50
C ASN A 427 -33.73 -6.04 -12.92
N PRO A 428 -34.56 -7.08 -12.79
CA PRO A 428 -34.10 -8.44 -12.99
C PRO A 428 -33.73 -8.70 -14.46
N ASN A 429 -32.46 -8.96 -14.69
CA ASN A 429 -31.92 -9.52 -15.93
C ASN A 429 -31.18 -10.80 -15.56
N ASN A 430 -31.71 -11.96 -15.92
CA ASN A 430 -31.17 -13.24 -15.48
C ASN A 430 -29.68 -13.40 -15.84
N THR A 431 -29.24 -12.88 -16.98
CA THR A 431 -27.85 -12.96 -17.44
C THR A 431 -26.93 -12.05 -16.59
N ILE A 432 -27.34 -10.79 -16.35
CA ILE A 432 -26.56 -9.86 -15.51
C ILE A 432 -26.60 -10.30 -14.06
N ASN A 433 -27.75 -10.74 -13.57
CA ASN A 433 -27.92 -11.15 -12.18
C ASN A 433 -27.19 -12.45 -11.83
N SER A 434 -26.74 -13.23 -12.83
CA SER A 434 -25.85 -14.37 -12.59
C SER A 434 -24.47 -13.96 -12.03
N LEU A 435 -24.11 -12.67 -12.12
CA LEU A 435 -22.90 -12.12 -11.52
C LEU A 435 -23.03 -11.82 -10.02
N LEU A 436 -24.26 -11.71 -9.51
CA LEU A 436 -24.48 -11.43 -8.08
C LEU A 436 -23.87 -12.53 -7.21
N PRO A 437 -23.26 -12.15 -6.07
CA PRO A 437 -22.89 -13.12 -5.04
C PRO A 437 -24.10 -13.90 -4.53
N ASP A 438 -23.84 -15.03 -3.91
CA ASP A 438 -24.90 -15.82 -3.28
C ASP A 438 -25.68 -15.02 -2.23
N LYS A 439 -26.96 -15.39 -2.01
CA LYS A 439 -27.84 -14.66 -1.08
C LYS A 439 -27.26 -14.58 0.33
N ASP A 440 -26.57 -15.60 0.79
CA ASP A 440 -25.93 -15.62 2.11
C ASP A 440 -24.74 -14.66 2.17
N ASP A 441 -23.95 -14.55 1.09
CA ASP A 441 -22.84 -13.60 1.01
C ASP A 441 -23.34 -12.16 0.97
N ILE A 442 -24.41 -11.90 0.22
CA ILE A 442 -25.07 -10.59 0.21
C ILE A 442 -25.59 -10.23 1.61
N LYS A 443 -26.20 -11.18 2.32
CA LYS A 443 -26.68 -10.97 3.69
C LYS A 443 -25.54 -10.62 4.64
N LYS A 444 -24.45 -11.39 4.62
CA LYS A 444 -23.24 -11.13 5.43
C LYS A 444 -22.61 -9.78 5.09
N PHE A 445 -22.57 -9.40 3.83
CA PHE A 445 -22.08 -8.08 3.39
C PHE A 445 -22.94 -6.95 3.96
N ILE A 446 -24.28 -7.08 3.93
CA ILE A 446 -25.18 -6.08 4.52
C ILE A 446 -25.00 -6.02 6.04
N GLU A 447 -24.83 -7.16 6.72
CA GLU A 447 -24.50 -7.21 8.14
C GLU A 447 -23.21 -6.44 8.41
N PHE A 448 -22.13 -6.69 7.66
CA PHE A 448 -20.87 -6.00 7.84
C PHE A 448 -20.99 -4.48 7.66
N ARG A 449 -21.65 -4.05 6.59
CA ARG A 449 -21.91 -2.63 6.37
C ARG A 449 -22.70 -1.99 7.53
N ASN A 450 -23.72 -2.70 8.06
CA ASN A 450 -24.51 -2.22 9.18
C ASN A 450 -23.67 -2.17 10.47
N ASP A 451 -22.85 -3.18 10.74
CA ASP A 451 -21.93 -3.20 11.89
C ASP A 451 -20.97 -1.99 11.85
N LEU A 452 -20.41 -1.66 10.67
CA LEU A 452 -19.59 -0.45 10.50
C LEU A 452 -20.39 0.82 10.83
N ARG A 453 -21.63 0.92 10.33
CA ARG A 453 -22.50 2.07 10.52
C ARG A 453 -22.96 2.25 11.99
N GLU A 454 -23.16 1.17 12.71
CA GLU A 454 -23.54 1.19 14.12
C GLU A 454 -22.36 1.53 15.04
N CYS A 455 -21.16 1.08 14.66
CA CYS A 455 -19.96 1.19 15.48
C CYS A 455 -19.28 2.56 15.36
N PHE A 456 -19.06 3.06 14.12
CA PHE A 456 -18.19 4.19 13.87
C PHE A 456 -18.94 5.51 13.61
N ASP A 457 -18.34 6.61 14.08
CA ASP A 457 -18.69 7.97 13.69
C ASP A 457 -17.85 8.38 12.48
N PHE A 458 -18.43 8.33 11.28
CA PHE A 458 -17.72 8.57 10.03
C PHE A 458 -17.31 10.02 9.82
N GLU A 459 -17.98 11.00 10.44
CA GLU A 459 -17.56 12.40 10.37
C GLU A 459 -16.23 12.57 11.11
N VAL A 460 -16.14 12.03 12.32
CA VAL A 460 -14.90 12.04 13.09
C VAL A 460 -13.82 11.19 12.39
N CYS A 461 -14.16 9.97 11.97
CA CYS A 461 -13.23 9.07 11.29
C CYS A 461 -12.59 9.71 10.04
N SER A 462 -13.37 10.45 9.24
CA SER A 462 -12.87 11.06 7.98
C SER A 462 -11.73 12.05 8.18
N SER A 463 -11.64 12.66 9.36
CA SER A 463 -10.62 13.64 9.72
C SER A 463 -9.33 13.00 10.28
N ILE A 464 -9.33 11.70 10.62
CA ILE A 464 -8.25 11.04 11.34
C ILE A 464 -7.52 10.06 10.41
N SER A 465 -6.35 10.47 9.92
CA SER A 465 -5.48 9.63 9.08
C SER A 465 -4.48 8.79 9.87
N SER A 466 -4.20 9.16 11.14
CA SER A 466 -3.30 8.43 12.03
C SER A 466 -3.72 8.61 13.49
N PHE A 467 -3.33 7.68 14.36
CA PHE A 467 -3.66 7.71 15.80
C PHE A 467 -2.75 8.62 16.63
N ASN A 468 -2.28 9.74 16.07
CA ASN A 468 -1.36 10.60 16.79
C ASN A 468 -2.06 11.62 17.69
N TYR A 469 -3.25 12.08 17.28
CA TYR A 469 -3.97 13.12 18.00
C TYR A 469 -5.45 13.15 17.64
N PHE A 470 -6.33 13.06 18.65
CA PHE A 470 -7.76 13.37 18.52
C PHE A 470 -8.40 13.66 19.89
N GLU A 471 -9.48 14.39 19.85
CA GLU A 471 -10.22 14.82 21.04
C GLU A 471 -11.60 14.17 21.17
N LYS A 472 -12.11 13.62 20.07
CA LYS A 472 -13.43 13.01 19.99
C LYS A 472 -13.33 11.51 19.77
N SER A 473 -14.35 10.78 20.16
CA SER A 473 -14.43 9.35 19.87
C SER A 473 -14.66 9.09 18.38
N ILE A 474 -13.89 8.15 17.82
CA ILE A 474 -14.14 7.58 16.48
C ILE A 474 -15.32 6.59 16.51
N PHE A 475 -15.72 6.14 17.70
CA PHE A 475 -16.89 5.30 17.89
C PHE A 475 -18.09 6.17 18.24
N LYS A 476 -19.28 5.77 17.81
CA LYS A 476 -20.52 6.42 18.19
C LYS A 476 -20.74 6.34 19.69
N LEU A 477 -21.25 7.40 20.28
CA LEU A 477 -21.45 7.49 21.73
C LEU A 477 -22.52 6.51 22.24
N ASP A 478 -23.49 6.17 21.41
CA ASP A 478 -24.55 5.19 21.67
C ASP A 478 -24.16 3.74 21.34
N TYR A 479 -22.92 3.53 20.82
CA TYR A 479 -22.41 2.19 20.59
C TYR A 479 -22.28 1.41 21.89
N ASN A 480 -23.02 0.31 21.99
CA ASN A 480 -23.07 -0.50 23.22
C ASN A 480 -21.80 -1.34 23.37
N ASN A 481 -20.76 -0.75 23.92
CA ASN A 481 -19.50 -1.40 24.19
C ASN A 481 -18.99 -1.04 25.59
N TYR A 482 -18.67 -2.06 26.41
CA TYR A 482 -18.20 -1.88 27.79
C TYR A 482 -16.89 -1.09 27.84
N TYR A 483 -15.93 -1.43 26.98
CA TYR A 483 -14.63 -0.76 26.95
C TYR A 483 -14.75 0.73 26.59
N LEU A 484 -15.60 1.06 25.62
CA LEU A 484 -15.91 2.45 25.25
C LEU A 484 -16.49 3.20 26.45
N LYS A 485 -17.47 2.61 27.12
CA LYS A 485 -18.20 3.25 28.22
C LYS A 485 -17.32 3.54 29.45
N TYR A 486 -16.44 2.62 29.81
CA TYR A 486 -15.67 2.72 31.07
C TYR A 486 -14.24 3.24 30.90
N ASN A 487 -13.65 3.13 29.71
CA ASN A 487 -12.25 3.56 29.49
C ASN A 487 -12.12 4.80 28.61
N ILE A 488 -13.04 5.04 27.68
CA ILE A 488 -12.91 6.09 26.67
C ILE A 488 -13.78 7.29 27.00
N LEU A 489 -15.08 7.10 27.23
CA LEU A 489 -16.00 8.22 27.50
C LEU A 489 -15.61 9.05 28.73
N PRO A 490 -15.17 8.49 29.87
CA PRO A 490 -14.72 9.28 31.01
C PRO A 490 -13.51 10.16 30.72
N LEU A 491 -12.61 9.73 29.80
CA LEU A 491 -11.46 10.54 29.38
C LEU A 491 -11.92 11.75 28.57
N ILE A 492 -12.87 11.56 27.65
CA ILE A 492 -13.44 12.65 26.83
C ILE A 492 -14.14 13.66 27.74
N GLU A 493 -14.96 13.19 28.70
CA GLU A 493 -15.64 14.06 29.65
C GLU A 493 -14.67 14.88 30.50
N ARG A 494 -13.54 14.29 30.93
CA ARG A 494 -12.49 15.02 31.68
C ARG A 494 -11.78 16.05 30.81
N ILE A 495 -11.42 15.72 29.58
CA ILE A 495 -10.82 16.65 28.61
C ILE A 495 -11.76 17.84 28.40
N ASP A 496 -13.04 17.60 28.14
CA ASP A 496 -14.06 18.63 27.92
C ASP A 496 -14.26 19.48 29.19
N GLY A 497 -14.28 18.84 30.36
CA GLY A 497 -14.40 19.53 31.66
C GLY A 497 -13.23 20.47 31.94
N ASN A 498 -12.00 20.00 31.71
CA ASN A 498 -10.80 20.81 31.87
C ASN A 498 -10.74 21.96 30.85
N TYR A 499 -11.14 21.70 29.59
CA TYR A 499 -11.20 22.74 28.57
C TYR A 499 -12.26 23.80 28.87
N LYS A 500 -13.45 23.40 29.38
CA LYS A 500 -14.48 24.33 29.88
C LYS A 500 -13.94 25.16 31.04
N SER A 501 -13.13 24.58 31.93
CA SER A 501 -12.52 25.31 33.05
C SER A 501 -11.54 26.39 32.56
N ILE A 502 -10.72 26.11 31.54
CA ILE A 502 -9.86 27.11 30.92
C ILE A 502 -10.68 28.23 30.26
N ASN A 503 -11.76 27.87 29.54
CA ASN A 503 -12.66 28.85 28.94
C ASN A 503 -13.39 29.71 29.99
N ASN A 504 -13.75 29.16 31.10
CA ASN A 504 -14.38 29.92 32.22
C ASN A 504 -13.39 30.95 32.79
N ILE A 505 -12.11 30.60 32.95
CA ILE A 505 -11.05 31.53 33.33
C ILE A 505 -10.93 32.66 32.27
N ALA A 506 -10.92 32.32 31.01
CA ALA A 506 -10.90 33.31 29.92
C ALA A 506 -12.11 34.24 29.96
N PHE A 507 -13.28 33.71 30.23
CA PHE A 507 -14.56 34.48 30.37
C PHE A 507 -14.48 35.44 31.56
N LEU A 508 -14.03 34.99 32.74
CA LEU A 508 -13.90 35.83 33.94
C LEU A 508 -12.93 36.99 33.69
N LEU A 509 -11.74 36.72 33.10
CA LEU A 509 -10.80 37.75 32.74
C LEU A 509 -11.34 38.70 31.67
N ASN A 510 -12.12 38.20 30.72
CA ASN A 510 -12.76 39.03 29.70
C ASN A 510 -13.80 39.99 30.34
N LYS A 511 -14.58 39.52 31.29
CA LYS A 511 -15.53 40.36 32.05
C LYS A 511 -14.80 41.51 32.75
N ILE A 512 -13.69 41.28 33.39
CA ILE A 512 -12.87 42.30 34.04
C ILE A 512 -12.35 43.36 33.02
N ILE A 513 -11.96 42.92 31.82
CA ILE A 513 -11.58 43.86 30.76
C ILE A 513 -12.74 44.71 30.31
N VAL A 514 -13.91 44.14 30.13
CA VAL A 514 -15.14 44.85 29.74
C VAL A 514 -15.55 45.88 30.80
N ASP A 515 -15.63 45.47 32.08
CA ASP A 515 -16.08 46.29 33.21
C ASP A 515 -15.12 47.51 33.44
N ASN A 516 -13.82 47.37 33.14
CA ASN A 516 -12.84 48.44 33.30
C ASN A 516 -12.50 49.16 31.98
N SER A 517 -13.21 48.89 30.89
CA SER A 517 -13.08 49.64 29.63
C SER A 517 -14.08 50.80 29.60
N ASN A 518 -13.62 52.05 29.45
CA ASN A 518 -14.42 53.28 29.46
C ASN A 518 -15.50 53.39 28.34
N ASN A 519 -15.74 52.37 27.56
CA ASN A 519 -16.71 52.30 26.44
C ASN A 519 -17.80 51.25 26.74
N SER A 520 -18.67 51.49 27.69
CA SER A 520 -19.62 50.53 28.29
C SER A 520 -20.92 50.29 27.51
N THR A 521 -21.14 50.81 26.31
CA THR A 521 -22.47 50.69 25.68
C THR A 521 -22.56 49.75 24.46
N ASN A 522 -21.47 49.21 23.90
CA ASN A 522 -21.56 48.34 22.72
C ASN A 522 -20.68 47.07 22.72
N ASN A 523 -20.13 46.66 23.87
CA ASN A 523 -19.10 45.60 23.92
C ASN A 523 -19.49 44.35 24.72
N SER A 524 -20.74 44.18 25.17
CA SER A 524 -21.17 43.07 26.02
C SER A 524 -20.98 41.68 25.37
N ASN A 525 -20.86 41.56 24.06
CA ASN A 525 -20.75 40.29 23.34
C ASN A 525 -19.39 40.06 22.66
N LYS A 526 -18.38 40.94 22.88
CA LYS A 526 -17.06 40.73 22.26
C LYS A 526 -16.11 39.98 23.20
N SER A 527 -15.62 38.84 22.77
CA SER A 527 -14.51 38.15 23.45
C SER A 527 -13.18 38.82 23.08
N PHE A 528 -12.49 39.35 24.07
CA PHE A 528 -11.18 40.00 23.95
C PHE A 528 -10.02 39.12 24.36
N ILE A 529 -10.32 37.95 24.94
CA ILE A 529 -9.37 36.93 25.33
C ILE A 529 -9.65 35.68 24.50
N THR A 530 -8.62 35.14 23.91
CA THR A 530 -8.67 33.89 23.14
C THR A 530 -7.84 32.83 23.84
N VAL A 531 -8.36 31.58 23.91
CA VAL A 531 -7.62 30.42 24.35
C VAL A 531 -6.77 29.96 23.16
N LYS A 532 -5.47 29.79 23.34
CA LYS A 532 -4.53 29.29 22.35
C LYS A 532 -3.67 28.19 22.93
N GLN A 533 -3.11 27.35 22.08
CA GLN A 533 -2.21 26.28 22.42
C GLN A 533 -0.79 26.62 21.93
N TYR A 534 0.24 26.21 22.67
CA TYR A 534 1.62 26.34 22.21
C TYR A 534 1.90 25.33 21.07
N ASN A 535 2.89 25.66 20.22
CA ASN A 535 3.26 24.82 19.08
C ASN A 535 3.75 23.39 19.44
N ASN A 536 3.99 23.13 20.71
CA ASN A 536 4.34 21.81 21.23
C ASN A 536 3.13 20.95 21.63
N ASP A 537 1.92 21.45 21.42
CA ASP A 537 0.63 20.83 21.74
C ASP A 537 0.45 20.37 23.21
N LYS A 538 1.34 20.81 24.12
CA LYS A 538 1.34 20.38 25.52
C LYS A 538 0.63 21.32 26.47
N GLU A 539 0.64 22.61 26.16
CA GLU A 539 0.17 23.64 27.07
C GLU A 539 -0.76 24.64 26.38
N TYR A 540 -1.80 25.03 27.10
CA TYR A 540 -2.69 26.14 26.73
C TYR A 540 -2.28 27.44 27.40
N TYR A 541 -2.56 28.54 26.75
CA TYR A 541 -2.44 29.88 27.28
C TYR A 541 -3.58 30.77 26.79
N LEU A 542 -3.87 31.81 27.53
CA LEU A 542 -4.82 32.83 27.11
C LEU A 542 -4.04 33.98 26.44
N GLU A 543 -4.62 34.57 25.42
CA GLU A 543 -3.99 35.68 24.69
C GLU A 543 -4.93 36.88 24.61
N CYS A 544 -4.40 38.06 24.85
CA CYS A 544 -5.07 39.35 24.59
C CYS A 544 -4.08 40.38 24.05
N THR A 545 -4.61 41.50 23.53
CA THR A 545 -3.75 42.59 23.06
C THR A 545 -3.00 43.27 24.22
N ASN A 546 -1.81 43.83 23.94
CA ASN A 546 -1.01 44.53 24.94
C ASN A 546 -1.73 45.67 25.65
N ALA A 547 -2.66 46.38 24.96
CA ALA A 547 -3.47 47.43 25.54
C ALA A 547 -4.43 46.88 26.63
N ARG A 548 -5.05 45.72 26.40
CA ARG A 548 -5.97 45.06 27.34
C ARG A 548 -5.23 44.39 28.50
N ALA A 549 -4.03 43.89 28.24
CA ALA A 549 -3.18 43.34 29.30
C ALA A 549 -2.79 44.38 30.36
N LYS A 550 -2.70 45.71 29.98
CA LYS A 550 -2.48 46.77 30.95
C LYS A 550 -3.64 46.92 31.92
N ILE A 551 -4.88 46.74 31.46
CA ILE A 551 -6.09 46.81 32.31
C ILE A 551 -6.03 45.65 33.35
N LEU A 552 -5.66 44.45 32.92
CA LEU A 552 -5.50 43.33 33.83
C LEU A 552 -4.35 43.51 34.84
N LYS A 553 -3.23 44.14 34.43
CA LYS A 553 -2.10 44.43 35.33
C LYS A 553 -2.44 45.43 36.42
N ASN A 554 -3.37 46.33 36.17
CA ASN A 554 -3.77 47.34 37.15
C ASN A 554 -4.67 46.72 38.28
N ASN A 555 -5.16 45.53 38.07
CA ASN A 555 -5.90 44.78 39.09
C ASN A 555 -4.91 43.97 39.96
N ILE A 556 -4.80 44.29 41.24
CA ILE A 556 -3.79 43.76 42.16
C ILE A 556 -3.93 42.24 42.33
N ASP A 557 -5.12 41.73 42.36
CA ASP A 557 -5.40 40.29 42.51
C ASP A 557 -4.96 39.50 41.28
N ILE A 558 -5.22 40.02 40.09
CA ILE A 558 -4.79 39.40 38.83
C ILE A 558 -3.25 39.44 38.68
N ALA A 559 -2.65 40.55 39.08
CA ALA A 559 -1.19 40.71 38.99
C ALA A 559 -0.42 39.71 39.88
N LYS A 560 -1.05 39.18 40.97
CA LYS A 560 -0.46 38.18 41.87
C LYS A 560 -0.66 36.75 41.35
N ASP A 561 -1.82 36.45 40.73
CA ASP A 561 -2.23 35.10 40.40
C ASP A 561 -1.88 34.68 38.97
N TYR A 562 -1.59 35.65 38.08
CA TYR A 562 -1.37 35.41 36.66
C TYR A 562 0.00 35.90 36.19
N ILE A 563 0.66 35.10 35.38
CA ILE A 563 1.91 35.46 34.69
C ILE A 563 1.57 36.07 33.35
N LEU A 564 1.93 37.33 33.13
CA LEU A 564 1.68 38.08 31.91
C LEU A 564 2.99 38.22 31.09
N THR A 565 3.15 37.48 30.02
CA THR A 565 4.33 37.55 29.16
C THR A 565 4.00 38.35 27.89
N LYS A 566 4.66 39.53 27.74
CA LYS A 566 4.43 40.42 26.61
C LYS A 566 5.21 39.99 25.37
N ASN A 567 4.53 39.86 24.24
CA ASN A 567 5.08 39.75 22.89
C ASN A 567 4.95 41.11 22.15
N SER A 568 5.36 41.15 20.86
CA SER A 568 5.33 42.36 20.04
C SER A 568 3.94 43.03 20.00
N SER A 569 2.87 42.30 19.73
CA SER A 569 1.50 42.82 19.60
C SER A 569 0.54 42.33 20.70
N ASN A 570 0.77 41.19 21.27
CA ASN A 570 -0.11 40.49 22.19
C ASN A 570 0.61 40.11 23.51
N THR A 571 -0.17 39.88 24.55
CA THR A 571 0.32 39.36 25.83
C THR A 571 -0.26 37.98 26.07
N LYS A 572 0.59 37.03 26.42
CA LYS A 572 0.20 35.69 26.89
C LYS A 572 -0.08 35.75 28.39
N ILE A 573 -1.14 35.06 28.81
CA ILE A 573 -1.60 34.99 30.18
C ILE A 573 -1.61 33.52 30.59
N THR A 574 -0.94 33.19 31.67
CA THR A 574 -0.90 31.84 32.24
C THR A 574 -1.00 31.90 33.76
N ASN A 575 -1.46 30.85 34.41
CA ASN A 575 -1.41 30.64 35.84
C ASN A 575 -1.25 29.16 36.18
N GLU A 576 -1.06 28.82 37.43
CA GLU A 576 -0.90 27.42 37.87
C GLU A 576 -2.11 26.52 37.53
N ASN A 577 -3.34 27.06 37.58
CA ASN A 577 -4.55 26.31 37.22
C ASN A 577 -4.60 26.00 35.71
N ILE A 578 -4.27 26.98 34.86
CA ILE A 578 -4.20 26.77 33.40
C ILE A 578 -3.13 25.73 33.07
N LYS A 579 -1.96 25.77 33.71
CA LYS A 579 -0.90 24.79 33.54
C LYS A 579 -1.31 23.40 33.98
N ARG A 580 -1.99 23.29 35.13
CA ARG A 580 -2.51 22.00 35.64
C ARG A 580 -3.54 21.42 34.68
N PHE A 581 -4.56 22.18 34.29
CA PHE A 581 -5.56 21.73 33.31
C PHE A 581 -4.94 21.34 31.97
N SER A 582 -3.94 22.07 31.50
CA SER A 582 -3.20 21.76 30.27
C SER A 582 -2.49 20.41 30.37
N LYS A 583 -1.81 20.16 31.50
CA LYS A 583 -1.12 18.90 31.76
C LYS A 583 -2.10 17.72 31.84
N ASP A 584 -3.23 17.91 32.49
CA ASP A 584 -4.26 16.90 32.61
C ASP A 584 -4.89 16.57 31.23
N ILE A 585 -5.20 17.60 30.44
CA ILE A 585 -5.69 17.42 29.06
C ILE A 585 -4.67 16.66 28.22
N TYR A 586 -3.39 17.01 28.29
CA TYR A 586 -2.34 16.33 27.54
C TYR A 586 -2.22 14.83 27.91
N ASN A 587 -2.20 14.52 29.20
CA ASN A 587 -2.12 13.14 29.69
C ASN A 587 -3.37 12.33 29.30
N ASP A 588 -4.56 12.92 29.48
CA ASP A 588 -5.83 12.27 29.12
C ASP A 588 -5.95 12.03 27.60
N ARG A 589 -5.38 12.92 26.76
CA ARG A 589 -5.29 12.70 25.31
C ARG A 589 -4.39 11.54 24.95
N LEU A 590 -3.21 11.41 25.57
CA LEU A 590 -2.33 10.27 25.33
C LEU A 590 -3.01 8.95 25.70
N ASN A 591 -3.69 8.92 26.86
CA ASN A 591 -4.45 7.77 27.29
C ASN A 591 -5.62 7.48 26.33
N LEU A 592 -6.30 8.52 25.86
CA LEU A 592 -7.40 8.39 24.90
C LEU A 592 -6.93 7.76 23.58
N VAL A 593 -5.80 8.22 23.05
CA VAL A 593 -5.19 7.63 21.83
C VAL A 593 -4.92 6.15 22.03
N SER A 594 -4.27 5.77 23.14
CA SER A 594 -3.95 4.37 23.45
C SER A 594 -5.19 3.50 23.57
N HIS A 595 -6.23 3.95 24.31
CA HIS A 595 -7.48 3.20 24.47
C HIS A 595 -8.27 3.10 23.16
N MET A 596 -8.26 4.17 22.35
CA MET A 596 -8.88 4.15 21.02
C MET A 596 -8.22 3.15 20.08
N GLN A 597 -6.87 3.13 20.03
CA GLN A 597 -6.14 2.16 19.24
C GLN A 597 -6.47 0.72 19.67
N THR A 598 -6.51 0.48 20.99
CA THR A 598 -6.81 -0.85 21.53
C THR A 598 -8.21 -1.32 21.09
N LEU A 599 -9.25 -0.49 21.29
CA LEU A 599 -10.60 -0.84 20.90
C LEU A 599 -10.76 -0.97 19.38
N PHE A 600 -10.10 -0.09 18.62
CA PHE A 600 -10.10 -0.13 17.16
C PHE A 600 -9.49 -1.44 16.64
N SER A 601 -8.30 -1.81 17.12
CA SER A 601 -7.63 -3.07 16.74
C SER A 601 -8.47 -4.29 17.10
N GLN A 602 -9.07 -4.33 18.31
CA GLN A 602 -9.96 -5.42 18.68
C GLN A 602 -11.16 -5.55 17.74
N LYS A 603 -11.74 -4.42 17.31
CA LYS A 603 -12.89 -4.41 16.40
C LYS A 603 -12.48 -4.85 14.98
N ILE A 604 -11.32 -4.42 14.50
CA ILE A 604 -10.76 -4.87 13.22
C ILE A 604 -10.50 -6.37 13.24
N GLU A 605 -9.92 -6.92 14.29
CA GLU A 605 -9.71 -8.38 14.43
C GLU A 605 -11.02 -9.18 14.43
N GLU A 606 -12.09 -8.63 15.03
CA GLU A 606 -13.42 -9.23 14.95
C GLU A 606 -13.91 -9.28 13.50
N TYR A 607 -13.76 -8.17 12.74
CA TYR A 607 -14.13 -8.09 11.33
C TYR A 607 -13.34 -9.04 10.45
N ILE A 608 -12.05 -9.17 10.68
CA ILE A 608 -11.18 -10.13 9.98
C ILE A 608 -11.74 -11.53 10.13
N ARG A 609 -12.01 -11.96 11.38
CA ARG A 609 -12.53 -13.31 11.65
C ARG A 609 -13.89 -13.58 11.02
N LYS A 610 -14.76 -12.58 10.94
CA LYS A 610 -16.16 -12.76 10.55
C LYS A 610 -16.38 -12.56 9.04
N TYR A 611 -15.64 -11.64 8.38
CA TYR A 611 -16.01 -11.14 7.06
C TYR A 611 -14.97 -11.30 5.96
N THR A 612 -13.80 -11.91 6.20
CA THR A 612 -12.72 -12.06 5.21
C THR A 612 -13.21 -12.67 3.89
N ASP A 613 -13.92 -13.79 3.93
CA ASP A 613 -14.41 -14.45 2.73
C ASP A 613 -15.46 -13.61 1.99
N THR A 614 -16.32 -12.93 2.73
CA THR A 614 -17.32 -12.02 2.15
C THR A 614 -16.64 -10.86 1.44
N CYS A 615 -15.59 -10.26 2.02
CA CYS A 615 -14.81 -9.19 1.40
C CYS A 615 -14.22 -9.62 0.05
N LYS A 616 -13.61 -10.81 -0.02
CA LYS A 616 -13.04 -11.36 -1.26
C LYS A 616 -14.10 -11.56 -2.35
N LYS A 617 -15.26 -12.13 -1.99
CA LYS A 617 -16.35 -12.35 -2.93
C LYS A 617 -16.94 -11.04 -3.46
N ILE A 618 -17.06 -10.02 -2.61
CA ILE A 618 -17.55 -8.69 -3.01
C ILE A 618 -16.53 -7.99 -3.92
N SER A 619 -15.23 -8.03 -3.63
CA SER A 619 -14.21 -7.50 -4.53
C SER A 619 -14.26 -8.15 -5.91
N LYS A 620 -14.37 -9.48 -5.95
CA LYS A 620 -14.50 -10.25 -7.20
C LYS A 620 -15.78 -9.86 -7.97
N PHE A 621 -16.89 -9.72 -7.29
CA PHE A 621 -18.16 -9.29 -7.87
C PHE A 621 -18.02 -7.93 -8.56
N ILE A 622 -17.42 -6.95 -7.90
CA ILE A 622 -17.20 -5.61 -8.46
C ILE A 622 -16.24 -5.67 -9.66
N ALA A 623 -15.15 -6.44 -9.56
CA ALA A 623 -14.22 -6.63 -10.67
C ALA A 623 -14.91 -7.18 -11.92
N GLU A 624 -15.76 -8.21 -11.76
CA GLU A 624 -16.50 -8.83 -12.85
C GLU A 624 -17.49 -7.86 -13.51
N ILE A 625 -18.28 -7.14 -12.72
CA ILE A 625 -19.24 -6.18 -13.24
C ILE A 625 -18.53 -5.07 -14.03
N ASP A 626 -17.50 -4.47 -13.45
CA ASP A 626 -16.75 -3.37 -14.06
C ASP A 626 -16.07 -3.82 -15.37
N TYR A 627 -15.50 -5.04 -15.39
CA TYR A 627 -14.96 -5.64 -16.60
C TYR A 627 -16.02 -5.76 -17.72
N PHE A 628 -17.20 -6.29 -17.41
CA PHE A 628 -18.25 -6.46 -18.42
C PHE A 628 -18.84 -5.13 -18.88
N ILE A 629 -18.98 -4.16 -17.99
CA ILE A 629 -19.39 -2.80 -18.33
C ILE A 629 -18.36 -2.15 -19.26
N SER A 630 -17.06 -2.28 -18.94
CA SER A 630 -15.98 -1.78 -19.81
C SER A 630 -16.05 -2.38 -21.20
N CYS A 631 -16.20 -3.71 -21.31
CA CYS A 631 -16.33 -4.40 -22.58
C CYS A 631 -17.59 -3.96 -23.37
N ALA A 632 -18.73 -3.80 -22.72
CA ALA A 632 -19.95 -3.34 -23.34
C ALA A 632 -19.85 -1.89 -23.84
N ASN A 633 -19.27 -1.00 -23.03
CA ASN A 633 -19.03 0.40 -23.38
C ASN A 633 -18.16 0.50 -24.64
N VAL A 634 -17.01 -0.19 -24.66
CA VAL A 634 -16.09 -0.20 -25.80
C VAL A 634 -16.75 -0.79 -27.05
N SER A 635 -17.49 -1.90 -26.89
CA SER A 635 -18.20 -2.53 -28.01
C SER A 635 -19.24 -1.60 -28.62
N SER A 636 -19.97 -0.86 -27.79
CA SER A 636 -20.93 0.16 -28.24
C SER A 636 -20.24 1.35 -28.89
N LEU A 637 -19.20 1.89 -28.25
CA LEU A 637 -18.47 3.09 -28.67
C LEU A 637 -17.80 2.93 -30.04
N TYR A 638 -17.21 1.74 -30.30
CA TYR A 638 -16.42 1.46 -31.49
C TYR A 638 -17.14 0.51 -32.49
N ASN A 639 -18.41 0.17 -32.26
CA ASN A 639 -19.19 -0.73 -33.06
C ASN A 639 -18.52 -2.09 -33.31
N TYR A 640 -18.01 -2.71 -32.21
CA TYR A 640 -17.41 -4.04 -32.31
C TYR A 640 -18.49 -5.13 -32.40
N SER A 641 -18.24 -6.11 -33.26
CA SER A 641 -19.14 -7.26 -33.49
C SER A 641 -18.80 -8.40 -32.53
N CYS A 642 -19.83 -9.15 -32.13
CA CYS A 642 -19.62 -10.38 -31.37
C CYS A 642 -19.25 -11.51 -32.32
N PRO A 643 -18.10 -12.20 -32.16
CA PRO A 643 -17.73 -13.31 -33.00
C PRO A 643 -18.64 -14.51 -32.76
N THR A 644 -18.87 -15.30 -33.81
CA THR A 644 -19.56 -16.59 -33.74
C THR A 644 -18.50 -17.69 -33.59
N ILE A 645 -18.65 -18.56 -32.61
CA ILE A 645 -17.75 -19.69 -32.40
C ILE A 645 -18.32 -20.90 -33.15
N ASP A 646 -17.51 -21.46 -34.05
CA ASP A 646 -17.86 -22.68 -34.77
C ASP A 646 -17.31 -23.89 -33.97
N TYR A 647 -18.19 -24.88 -33.76
CA TYR A 647 -17.88 -26.11 -33.03
C TYR A 647 -17.54 -27.29 -33.96
N ASP A 648 -17.29 -27.00 -35.22
CA ASP A 648 -16.98 -28.04 -36.18
C ASP A 648 -15.70 -28.80 -35.76
N ASN A 649 -15.80 -30.11 -35.58
CA ASN A 649 -14.70 -31.01 -35.16
C ASN A 649 -13.66 -31.21 -36.30
N SER A 650 -13.44 -30.23 -37.16
CA SER A 650 -12.38 -30.31 -38.18
C SER A 650 -11.02 -30.05 -37.53
N ASP A 651 -10.04 -30.88 -37.84
CA ASP A 651 -8.65 -30.77 -37.39
C ASP A 651 -7.93 -29.47 -37.82
N LYS A 652 -8.65 -28.56 -38.48
CA LYS A 652 -8.10 -27.30 -39.02
C LYS A 652 -8.77 -26.10 -38.35
N SER A 653 -7.95 -25.20 -37.81
CA SER A 653 -8.40 -23.90 -37.36
C SER A 653 -8.95 -23.07 -38.50
N LYS A 654 -10.16 -22.56 -38.38
CA LYS A 654 -10.83 -21.70 -39.38
C LYS A 654 -11.00 -20.30 -38.82
N PHE A 655 -10.69 -19.30 -39.58
CA PHE A 655 -11.00 -17.91 -39.33
C PHE A 655 -11.63 -17.28 -40.54
N SER A 656 -12.80 -16.65 -40.39
CA SER A 656 -13.48 -15.92 -41.43
C SER A 656 -13.99 -14.58 -40.92
N ALA A 657 -13.64 -13.50 -41.57
CA ALA A 657 -14.07 -12.16 -41.20
C ALA A 657 -14.36 -11.34 -42.47
N THR A 658 -15.35 -10.45 -42.39
CA THR A 658 -15.64 -9.41 -43.39
C THR A 658 -15.33 -8.06 -42.75
N ASP A 659 -14.71 -7.16 -43.48
CA ASP A 659 -14.36 -5.79 -43.05
C ASP A 659 -13.58 -5.78 -41.71
N LEU A 660 -12.57 -6.65 -41.63
CA LEU A 660 -11.74 -6.78 -40.44
C LEU A 660 -10.97 -5.47 -40.17
N ARG A 661 -11.11 -4.94 -38.95
CA ARG A 661 -10.48 -3.70 -38.52
C ARG A 661 -9.49 -3.96 -37.37
N HIS A 662 -8.40 -3.21 -37.34
CA HIS A 662 -7.44 -3.31 -36.25
C HIS A 662 -7.74 -2.27 -35.17
N PRO A 663 -8.10 -2.66 -33.94
CA PRO A 663 -8.61 -1.73 -32.91
C PRO A 663 -7.63 -0.58 -32.57
N LEU A 664 -6.32 -0.86 -32.55
CA LEU A 664 -5.31 0.14 -32.20
C LEU A 664 -5.03 1.11 -33.38
N ILE A 665 -4.91 0.58 -34.61
CA ILE A 665 -4.61 1.38 -35.80
C ILE A 665 -5.73 2.39 -36.08
N GLU A 666 -7.00 1.97 -35.94
CA GLU A 666 -8.15 2.89 -36.07
C GLU A 666 -8.05 4.07 -35.12
N ARG A 667 -7.60 3.83 -33.85
CA ARG A 667 -7.55 4.87 -32.84
C ARG A 667 -6.34 5.81 -32.98
N ILE A 668 -5.28 5.35 -33.61
CA ILE A 668 -4.13 6.19 -33.95
C ILE A 668 -4.51 7.12 -35.09
N ASN A 669 -5.19 6.61 -36.13
CA ASN A 669 -5.58 7.40 -37.28
C ASN A 669 -6.71 8.41 -37.00
N ASP A 670 -7.60 8.14 -36.02
CA ASP A 670 -8.66 9.09 -35.62
C ASP A 670 -8.11 10.30 -34.84
N ASN A 671 -6.83 10.32 -34.44
CA ASN A 671 -6.19 11.39 -33.69
C ASN A 671 -5.23 12.24 -34.55
N GLU A 672 -5.06 11.92 -35.84
CA GLU A 672 -4.44 12.77 -36.87
C GLU A 672 -5.50 13.65 -37.56
#